data_c4394fef20074fac67acda9d97ab759d
#
_entry.id   c4394fef20074fac67acda9d97ab759d
#
_cell.length_a   1.000
_cell.length_b   1.000
_cell.length_c   1.000
_cell.angle_alpha   90.00
_cell.angle_beta   90.00
_cell.angle_gamma   90.00
#
_symmetry.space_group_name_H-M   'P 1'
#
loop_
_entity.id
_entity.type
_entity.pdbx_description
1 polymer ?
#
loop_
_entity_poly.entity_id
_entity_poly.type
_entity_poly.pdbx_seq_one_letter_code
_entity_poly.pdbx_strand_id
1 'polypeptide(L)'
;MMRRYLEIKEQYKDAILLFRLGDFYEMFFDDAVTASDFLNLTLTGRDCGLEERAPMCGVPYHAVDNYIKKLIDGGFKVAICEQLNTPEEAQKGKQLDRDVVRVITAGTVVEDSLLPEKDNNYIASVYVSDKGFGLAWADMSTGEFCLFENDAQNPDVLDDVLASISPCQTIINSKGDGIVLNSVMSGRLKRPETYFDWAFSFDNAEKTLLKQLGVKTLEPFECADKKLAISAGGALVEYMLQTGKRDLSHINKINFVRNDSFMLIDVNTRRNLELTETMHEGKRFGSLLWLLDKTVTSMGARLIKNWIEKPLVSAKSISARLNAVEAIANDKENLSYLRESLRGIRDIERLSARIAYGNTNPRDIISIGETLKALPLVKSVAKCFDDKNITKIANTIVTNDKLSDKIFAAIDEKAGASIKDGQFIREGFDKRLDEYRNAKKEGTVWLANLEAAEKENTGIKNLKVGYNKIFGYYIEVSKSQVDMVPLRYQRKQTLVGGERYVTEELKEIENRILGSEENAVELELAIFEDLVQELKTHIDEFLQSAKAVQTIDVLQSFATVALSNNYVKPVVSDKIKHISIKNGRHPIVEAVAKSTAFVPNDTNLDEKENRCMIITGPNMAGKSTYMRQVALITLMAQIGSFVPADSAEISLTDRIFTRVGASDDITLGQSTFMVEMVEVATILNNATDKSLLILDEIGRGTSTIDGLSIAWAVIEEISRNIGAKTLFATHFHELSELEGVLDGVKNFQILIKEIGGTIVFLHKIVRGSASKSFGIEVAELAGIPKNVVTRAKTIMRQLEEIDINRDTNSIMMTAKGGKQKQISLFDERSDDNEIVKILKDTNIENVSPVQAFAILLDLKDKADKL
;
A
#
# COMPACT_ATOMS: atom_id res chain seq x y z
N MET A 1 -36.36 23.51 -3.94
CA MET A 1 -35.32 22.60 -3.39
C MET A 1 -35.06 21.42 -4.32
N MET A 2 -36.02 20.55 -4.61
CA MET A 2 -35.84 19.36 -5.49
C MET A 2 -35.32 19.70 -6.88
N ARG A 3 -35.84 20.78 -7.50
CA ARG A 3 -35.31 21.25 -8.78
C ARG A 3 -33.81 21.56 -8.70
N ARG A 4 -33.36 22.24 -7.64
CA ARG A 4 -31.93 22.54 -7.42
C ARG A 4 -31.10 21.28 -7.18
N TYR A 5 -31.66 20.28 -6.46
CA TYR A 5 -31.02 18.98 -6.30
C TYR A 5 -30.77 18.29 -7.65
N LEU A 6 -31.79 18.24 -8.51
CA LEU A 6 -31.69 17.62 -9.83
C LEU A 6 -30.71 18.38 -10.75
N GLU A 7 -30.72 19.72 -10.73
CA GLU A 7 -29.78 20.55 -11.47
C GLU A 7 -28.33 20.26 -11.08
N ILE A 8 -28.07 20.11 -9.78
CA ILE A 8 -26.72 19.75 -9.28
C ILE A 8 -26.42 18.30 -9.61
N LYS A 9 -27.33 17.36 -9.42
CA LYS A 9 -27.13 15.95 -9.71
C LYS A 9 -26.81 15.70 -11.18
N GLU A 10 -27.36 16.47 -12.09
CA GLU A 10 -27.08 16.37 -13.53
C GLU A 10 -25.61 16.66 -13.86
N GLN A 11 -24.93 17.50 -13.06
CA GLN A 11 -23.52 17.79 -13.19
C GLN A 11 -22.63 16.71 -12.56
N TYR A 12 -23.15 15.94 -11.59
CA TYR A 12 -22.40 14.93 -10.80
C TYR A 12 -23.10 13.57 -10.86
N LYS A 13 -23.44 13.11 -12.08
CA LYS A 13 -24.20 11.87 -12.30
C LYS A 13 -23.52 10.63 -11.72
N ASP A 14 -22.20 10.60 -11.72
CA ASP A 14 -21.34 9.49 -11.26
C ASP A 14 -21.02 9.51 -9.76
N ALA A 15 -21.54 10.49 -9.02
CA ALA A 15 -21.30 10.63 -7.58
C ALA A 15 -22.60 10.59 -6.78
N ILE A 16 -22.59 9.99 -5.61
CA ILE A 16 -23.68 10.07 -4.64
C ILE A 16 -23.69 11.48 -4.05
N LEU A 17 -24.82 12.19 -4.21
CA LEU A 17 -24.94 13.57 -3.78
C LEU A 17 -25.46 13.66 -2.34
N LEU A 18 -24.59 14.07 -1.41
CA LEU A 18 -24.92 14.40 -0.04
C LEU A 18 -25.37 15.86 0.03
N PHE A 19 -26.69 16.07 0.07
CA PHE A 19 -27.31 17.40 -0.01
C PHE A 19 -27.66 17.90 1.39
N ARG A 20 -27.03 19.00 1.84
CA ARG A 20 -27.20 19.57 3.18
C ARG A 20 -28.58 20.15 3.39
N LEU A 21 -29.31 19.62 4.37
CA LEU A 21 -30.58 20.13 4.83
C LEU A 21 -30.63 20.17 6.37
N GLY A 22 -30.40 21.34 6.94
CA GLY A 22 -30.28 21.49 8.38
C GLY A 22 -29.15 20.64 8.97
N ASP A 23 -29.47 19.76 9.89
CA ASP A 23 -28.51 18.90 10.59
C ASP A 23 -28.27 17.56 9.90
N PHE A 24 -28.80 17.38 8.67
CA PHE A 24 -28.65 16.15 7.91
C PHE A 24 -28.06 16.41 6.54
N TYR A 25 -27.35 15.40 6.03
CA TYR A 25 -27.13 15.22 4.60
C TYR A 25 -28.20 14.25 4.09
N GLU A 26 -29.03 14.71 3.18
CA GLU A 26 -30.09 13.92 2.58
C GLU A 26 -29.74 13.53 1.14
N MET A 27 -30.07 12.33 0.77
CA MET A 27 -29.93 11.77 -0.58
C MET A 27 -31.32 11.49 -1.13
N PHE A 28 -31.51 11.68 -2.42
CA PHE A 28 -32.81 11.52 -3.07
C PHE A 28 -32.72 10.66 -4.32
N PHE A 29 -33.86 10.11 -4.77
CA PHE A 29 -34.01 9.29 -5.96
C PHE A 29 -33.07 8.09 -5.97
N ASP A 30 -32.35 7.84 -7.08
CA ASP A 30 -31.43 6.71 -7.26
C ASP A 30 -30.30 6.70 -6.24
N ASP A 31 -29.81 7.89 -5.87
CA ASP A 31 -28.79 8.01 -4.81
C ASP A 31 -29.29 7.50 -3.46
N ALA A 32 -30.57 7.78 -3.14
CA ALA A 32 -31.15 7.30 -1.89
C ALA A 32 -31.34 5.79 -1.88
N VAL A 33 -31.76 5.20 -3.00
CA VAL A 33 -31.92 3.75 -3.12
C VAL A 33 -30.55 3.07 -3.00
N THR A 34 -29.56 3.52 -3.78
CA THR A 34 -28.22 2.96 -3.75
C THR A 34 -27.56 3.09 -2.37
N ALA A 35 -27.65 4.27 -1.77
CA ALA A 35 -27.02 4.53 -0.45
C ALA A 35 -27.75 3.77 0.67
N SER A 36 -29.10 3.66 0.62
CA SER A 36 -29.85 2.93 1.64
C SER A 36 -29.49 1.44 1.65
N ASP A 37 -29.38 0.82 0.47
CA ASP A 37 -29.00 -0.59 0.33
C ASP A 37 -27.58 -0.83 0.80
N PHE A 38 -26.65 0.00 0.35
CA PHE A 38 -25.23 -0.19 0.65
C PHE A 38 -24.87 0.13 2.11
N LEU A 39 -25.46 1.17 2.69
CA LEU A 39 -25.18 1.62 4.07
C LEU A 39 -26.14 1.02 5.11
N ASN A 40 -27.14 0.21 4.69
CA ASN A 40 -28.23 -0.30 5.55
C ASN A 40 -28.98 0.85 6.25
N LEU A 41 -29.34 1.90 5.49
CA LEU A 41 -30.12 3.02 5.99
C LEU A 41 -31.62 2.79 5.70
N THR A 42 -32.47 3.39 6.55
CA THR A 42 -33.92 3.35 6.30
C THR A 42 -34.28 4.22 5.10
N LEU A 43 -34.82 3.62 4.05
CA LEU A 43 -35.37 4.34 2.92
C LEU A 43 -36.75 4.89 3.29
N THR A 44 -36.94 6.20 3.15
CA THR A 44 -38.17 6.93 3.37
C THR A 44 -38.63 7.64 2.11
N GLY A 45 -39.69 8.41 2.15
CA GLY A 45 -40.16 9.18 1.00
C GLY A 45 -40.51 10.60 1.38
N ARG A 46 -40.08 11.57 0.55
CA ARG A 46 -40.42 13.00 0.72
C ARG A 46 -41.41 13.44 -0.34
N ASP A 47 -42.44 14.18 0.11
CA ASP A 47 -43.38 14.80 -0.80
C ASP A 47 -42.68 15.97 -1.55
N CYS A 48 -42.70 15.91 -2.85
CA CYS A 48 -42.08 16.89 -3.73
C CYS A 48 -43.02 17.44 -4.82
N GLY A 49 -44.32 17.15 -4.69
CA GLY A 49 -45.37 17.58 -5.64
C GLY A 49 -45.42 16.72 -6.91
N LEU A 50 -44.83 15.53 -6.91
CA LEU A 50 -44.97 14.49 -7.90
C LEU A 50 -46.07 13.48 -7.45
N GLU A 51 -46.58 12.66 -8.38
CA GLU A 51 -47.57 11.64 -8.05
C GLU A 51 -47.09 10.63 -6.99
N GLU A 52 -45.77 10.31 -7.03
CA GLU A 52 -45.10 9.47 -6.04
C GLU A 52 -44.15 10.28 -5.18
N ARG A 53 -43.99 9.87 -3.92
CA ARG A 53 -42.97 10.44 -3.02
C ARG A 53 -41.57 10.15 -3.51
N ALA A 54 -40.70 11.16 -3.58
CA ALA A 54 -39.30 10.94 -3.92
C ALA A 54 -38.62 10.06 -2.85
N PRO A 55 -38.02 8.91 -3.23
CA PRO A 55 -37.20 8.11 -2.31
C PRO A 55 -36.15 8.99 -1.66
N MET A 56 -35.96 8.83 -0.33
CA MET A 56 -35.06 9.65 0.46
C MET A 56 -34.43 8.80 1.58
N CYS A 57 -33.14 8.97 1.78
CA CYS A 57 -32.47 8.58 3.02
C CYS A 57 -31.53 9.70 3.46
N GLY A 58 -31.10 9.70 4.73
CA GLY A 58 -30.24 10.75 5.24
C GLY A 58 -29.37 10.30 6.39
N VAL A 59 -28.27 11.02 6.58
CA VAL A 59 -27.30 10.78 7.65
C VAL A 59 -27.06 12.08 8.43
N PRO A 60 -26.88 12.03 9.76
CA PRO A 60 -26.55 13.20 10.54
C PRO A 60 -25.20 13.78 10.09
N TYR A 61 -25.13 15.12 9.96
CA TYR A 61 -23.94 15.74 9.43
C TYR A 61 -22.68 15.51 10.30
N HIS A 62 -22.85 15.43 11.62
CA HIS A 62 -21.76 15.22 12.56
C HIS A 62 -21.19 13.79 12.53
N ALA A 63 -21.90 12.83 11.92
CA ALA A 63 -21.48 11.43 11.79
C ALA A 63 -21.18 11.05 10.34
N VAL A 64 -21.21 11.99 9.39
CA VAL A 64 -21.12 11.74 7.95
C VAL A 64 -19.85 11.04 7.52
N ASP A 65 -18.71 11.32 8.17
CA ASP A 65 -17.41 10.74 7.81
C ASP A 65 -17.44 9.21 7.78
N ASN A 66 -18.07 8.56 8.76
CA ASN A 66 -18.16 7.10 8.78
C ASN A 66 -18.96 6.52 7.60
N TYR A 67 -19.95 7.26 7.12
CA TYR A 67 -20.74 6.87 5.95
C TYR A 67 -20.00 7.15 4.65
N ILE A 68 -19.31 8.29 4.56
CA ILE A 68 -18.43 8.62 3.43
C ILE A 68 -17.36 7.53 3.28
N LYS A 69 -16.70 7.14 4.38
CA LYS A 69 -15.71 6.07 4.35
C LYS A 69 -16.24 4.79 3.73
N LYS A 70 -17.40 4.32 4.18
CA LYS A 70 -18.04 3.12 3.64
C LYS A 70 -18.34 3.24 2.15
N LEU A 71 -18.90 4.39 1.72
CA LEU A 71 -19.19 4.63 0.30
C LEU A 71 -17.92 4.63 -0.56
N ILE A 72 -16.85 5.29 -0.10
CA ILE A 72 -15.56 5.32 -0.81
C ILE A 72 -14.93 3.93 -0.86
N ASP A 73 -14.93 3.19 0.24
CA ASP A 73 -14.44 1.81 0.29
C ASP A 73 -15.23 0.90 -0.66
N GLY A 74 -16.52 1.18 -0.85
CA GLY A 74 -17.39 0.55 -1.83
C GLY A 74 -17.17 1.00 -3.29
N GLY A 75 -16.25 1.95 -3.53
CA GLY A 75 -15.90 2.45 -4.87
C GLY A 75 -16.80 3.59 -5.38
N PHE A 76 -17.67 4.15 -4.54
CA PHE A 76 -18.51 5.29 -4.91
C PHE A 76 -17.75 6.62 -4.78
N LYS A 77 -18.07 7.58 -5.65
CA LYS A 77 -17.72 9.00 -5.47
C LYS A 77 -18.81 9.68 -4.65
N VAL A 78 -18.42 10.64 -3.83
CA VAL A 78 -19.34 11.36 -2.95
C VAL A 78 -19.23 12.86 -3.18
N ALA A 79 -20.30 13.50 -3.67
CA ALA A 79 -20.38 14.95 -3.85
C ALA A 79 -21.01 15.60 -2.61
N ILE A 80 -20.28 16.49 -1.96
CA ILE A 80 -20.73 17.23 -0.77
C ILE A 80 -21.33 18.54 -1.22
N CYS A 81 -22.63 18.69 -1.03
CA CYS A 81 -23.36 19.91 -1.33
C CYS A 81 -23.70 20.67 -0.04
N GLU A 82 -23.11 21.84 0.13
CA GLU A 82 -23.31 22.72 1.27
C GLU A 82 -24.20 23.91 0.94
N GLN A 83 -24.75 24.50 1.98
CA GLN A 83 -25.47 25.76 1.92
C GLN A 83 -24.45 26.91 2.01
N LEU A 84 -24.39 27.75 0.95
CA LEU A 84 -23.42 28.84 0.83
C LEU A 84 -23.82 30.12 1.59
N ASN A 85 -25.12 30.31 1.85
CA ASN A 85 -25.66 31.51 2.49
C ASN A 85 -26.12 31.23 3.92
N THR A 86 -26.00 32.23 4.78
CA THR A 86 -26.56 32.13 6.13
C THR A 86 -28.09 32.20 6.13
N PRO A 87 -28.79 31.59 7.13
CA PRO A 87 -30.23 31.69 7.26
C PRO A 87 -30.76 33.15 7.35
N GLU A 88 -29.94 34.09 7.85
CA GLU A 88 -30.25 35.51 7.95
C GLU A 88 -30.26 36.24 6.61
N GLU A 89 -29.32 35.90 5.71
CA GLU A 89 -29.32 36.40 4.33
C GLU A 89 -30.54 35.89 3.56
N ALA A 90 -30.99 34.67 3.85
CA ALA A 90 -32.22 34.11 3.29
C ALA A 90 -33.48 34.85 3.75
N GLN A 91 -33.51 35.32 5.01
CA GLN A 91 -34.64 36.15 5.54
C GLN A 91 -34.71 37.51 4.86
N LYS A 92 -33.60 38.03 4.28
CA LYS A 92 -33.57 39.28 3.50
C LYS A 92 -34.03 39.12 2.02
N GLY A 93 -34.65 37.97 1.68
CA GLY A 93 -35.27 37.72 0.38
C GLY A 93 -34.30 37.10 -0.66
N LYS A 94 -33.09 36.72 -0.27
CA LYS A 94 -32.20 35.93 -1.13
C LYS A 94 -32.55 34.44 -0.98
N GLN A 95 -32.68 33.73 -2.10
CA GLN A 95 -32.92 32.30 -2.10
C GLN A 95 -31.70 31.60 -1.53
N LEU A 96 -31.90 30.56 -0.71
CA LEU A 96 -30.82 29.73 -0.18
C LEU A 96 -30.06 29.12 -1.34
N ASP A 97 -28.81 29.53 -1.52
CA ASP A 97 -27.92 29.00 -2.54
C ASP A 97 -27.17 27.78 -2.01
N ARG A 98 -27.10 26.75 -2.84
CA ARG A 98 -26.45 25.49 -2.55
C ARG A 98 -25.64 25.05 -3.74
N ASP A 99 -24.40 24.62 -3.49
CA ASP A 99 -23.55 24.08 -4.53
C ASP A 99 -22.63 22.99 -3.97
N VAL A 100 -22.08 22.18 -4.87
CA VAL A 100 -21.09 21.17 -4.51
C VAL A 100 -19.76 21.86 -4.18
N VAL A 101 -19.37 21.79 -2.92
CA VAL A 101 -18.11 22.36 -2.45
C VAL A 101 -16.92 21.41 -2.66
N ARG A 102 -17.20 20.11 -2.82
CA ARG A 102 -16.17 19.10 -2.99
C ARG A 102 -16.76 17.78 -3.52
N VAL A 103 -15.98 17.05 -4.32
CA VAL A 103 -16.20 15.65 -4.64
C VAL A 103 -15.11 14.81 -3.98
N ILE A 104 -15.50 13.89 -3.12
CA ILE A 104 -14.57 12.98 -2.43
C ILE A 104 -14.53 11.65 -3.19
N THR A 105 -13.32 11.23 -3.55
CA THR A 105 -13.04 9.94 -4.16
C THR A 105 -11.99 9.20 -3.35
N ALA A 106 -11.76 7.92 -3.60
CA ALA A 106 -10.76 7.14 -2.85
C ALA A 106 -9.38 7.81 -2.81
N GLY A 107 -8.96 8.43 -3.92
CA GLY A 107 -7.64 9.07 -4.04
C GLY A 107 -7.58 10.53 -3.59
N THR A 108 -8.73 11.18 -3.32
CA THR A 108 -8.77 12.61 -2.96
C THR A 108 -9.16 12.86 -1.51
N VAL A 109 -9.10 11.83 -0.66
CA VAL A 109 -9.32 11.94 0.79
C VAL A 109 -8.14 12.63 1.46
N VAL A 110 -8.43 13.56 2.38
CA VAL A 110 -7.44 14.31 3.18
C VAL A 110 -7.71 14.15 4.68
N GLU A 111 -8.93 13.78 5.07
CA GLU A 111 -9.36 13.62 6.46
C GLU A 111 -8.71 12.39 7.11
N ASP A 112 -8.06 12.56 8.26
CA ASP A 112 -7.40 11.46 8.99
C ASP A 112 -8.37 10.36 9.41
N SER A 113 -9.65 10.71 9.70
CA SER A 113 -10.70 9.75 10.06
C SER A 113 -10.97 8.72 8.94
N LEU A 114 -10.67 9.09 7.69
CA LEU A 114 -10.92 8.30 6.50
C LEU A 114 -9.67 7.55 6.02
N LEU A 115 -8.48 7.97 6.44
CA LEU A 115 -7.19 7.47 5.96
C LEU A 115 -6.58 6.42 6.90
N PRO A 116 -5.90 5.39 6.38
CA PRO A 116 -5.06 4.53 7.19
C PRO A 116 -3.85 5.30 7.72
N GLU A 117 -3.56 5.17 9.00
CA GLU A 117 -2.50 5.97 9.67
C GLU A 117 -1.10 5.71 9.09
N LYS A 118 -0.79 4.45 8.80
CA LYS A 118 0.55 3.96 8.44
C LYS A 118 0.77 3.72 6.95
N ASP A 119 -0.23 4.02 6.10
CA ASP A 119 -0.15 3.83 4.67
C ASP A 119 -0.38 5.14 3.92
N ASN A 120 0.25 5.26 2.75
CA ASN A 120 -0.03 6.34 1.81
C ASN A 120 -1.36 6.10 1.10
N ASN A 121 -2.00 7.18 0.64
CA ASN A 121 -3.23 7.14 -0.12
C ASN A 121 -2.99 7.66 -1.54
N TYR A 122 -2.32 6.85 -2.37
CA TYR A 122 -1.94 7.26 -3.70
C TYR A 122 -3.11 7.25 -4.69
N ILE A 123 -3.24 8.34 -5.45
CA ILE A 123 -3.96 8.38 -6.71
C ILE A 123 -2.95 8.36 -7.85
N ALA A 124 -3.21 7.58 -8.89
CA ALA A 124 -2.33 7.46 -10.05
C ALA A 124 -3.00 7.96 -11.34
N SER A 125 -2.20 8.41 -12.28
CA SER A 125 -2.58 8.77 -13.64
C SER A 125 -1.66 8.07 -14.63
N VAL A 126 -2.25 7.32 -15.57
CA VAL A 126 -1.52 6.59 -16.60
C VAL A 126 -1.83 7.21 -17.96
N TYR A 127 -0.81 7.65 -18.66
CA TYR A 127 -0.89 8.10 -20.03
C TYR A 127 -0.21 7.11 -20.97
N VAL A 128 -0.97 6.51 -21.86
CA VAL A 128 -0.48 5.55 -22.85
C VAL A 128 -0.46 6.18 -24.23
N SER A 129 0.69 6.02 -24.91
CA SER A 129 0.91 6.45 -26.29
C SER A 129 1.54 5.35 -27.15
N ASP A 130 1.67 5.58 -28.44
CA ASP A 130 2.34 4.64 -29.37
C ASP A 130 3.87 4.56 -29.12
N LYS A 131 4.44 5.46 -28.31
CA LYS A 131 5.88 5.53 -28.01
C LYS A 131 6.26 4.95 -26.64
N GLY A 132 5.28 4.65 -25.80
CA GLY A 132 5.50 4.23 -24.42
C GLY A 132 4.42 4.75 -23.51
N PHE A 133 4.70 4.80 -22.21
CA PHE A 133 3.76 5.30 -21.22
C PHE A 133 4.40 6.29 -20.24
N GLY A 134 3.58 7.23 -19.77
CA GLY A 134 3.86 8.10 -18.64
C GLY A 134 2.99 7.72 -17.46
N LEU A 135 3.56 7.76 -16.26
CA LEU A 135 2.86 7.51 -15.00
C LEU A 135 3.10 8.67 -14.05
N ALA A 136 2.04 9.13 -13.41
CA ALA A 136 2.12 10.07 -12.31
C ALA A 136 1.35 9.51 -11.11
N TRP A 137 1.83 9.77 -9.91
CA TRP A 137 1.06 9.48 -8.69
C TRP A 137 1.26 10.55 -7.65
N ALA A 138 0.23 10.77 -6.86
CA ALA A 138 0.25 11.74 -5.78
C ALA A 138 -0.47 11.19 -4.55
N ASP A 139 -0.05 11.65 -3.37
CA ASP A 139 -0.79 11.49 -2.13
C ASP A 139 -1.23 12.87 -1.66
N MET A 140 -2.53 13.15 -1.78
CA MET A 140 -3.10 14.45 -1.39
C MET A 140 -2.96 14.74 0.11
N SER A 141 -2.83 13.70 0.93
CA SER A 141 -2.70 13.84 2.37
C SER A 141 -1.29 14.20 2.84
N THR A 142 -0.26 13.95 2.01
CA THR A 142 1.15 14.22 2.35
C THR A 142 1.80 15.26 1.44
N GLY A 143 1.22 15.51 0.26
CA GLY A 143 1.80 16.38 -0.77
C GLY A 143 2.88 15.72 -1.60
N GLU A 144 3.07 14.40 -1.49
CA GLU A 144 3.98 13.67 -2.37
C GLU A 144 3.44 13.66 -3.80
N PHE A 145 4.29 14.02 -4.78
CA PHE A 145 3.96 13.99 -6.19
C PHE A 145 5.14 13.49 -7.01
N CYS A 146 4.95 12.38 -7.70
CA CYS A 146 5.97 11.67 -8.45
C CYS A 146 5.59 11.52 -9.91
N LEU A 147 6.59 11.57 -10.80
CA LEU A 147 6.47 11.31 -12.22
C LEU A 147 7.43 10.19 -12.65
N PHE A 148 7.00 9.39 -13.61
CA PHE A 148 7.78 8.30 -14.20
C PHE A 148 7.48 8.18 -15.69
N GLU A 149 8.46 7.83 -16.49
CA GLU A 149 8.32 7.62 -17.91
C GLU A 149 9.06 6.34 -18.36
N ASN A 150 8.43 5.59 -19.25
CA ASN A 150 9.07 4.49 -19.95
C ASN A 150 8.79 4.59 -21.45
N ASP A 151 9.85 4.67 -22.23
CA ASP A 151 9.80 4.81 -23.70
C ASP A 151 9.49 3.49 -24.43
N ALA A 152 9.46 2.38 -23.71
CA ALA A 152 9.07 1.07 -24.23
C ALA A 152 7.60 0.79 -23.91
N GLN A 153 6.88 0.19 -24.85
CA GLN A 153 5.55 -0.38 -24.62
C GLN A 153 5.67 -1.74 -23.91
N ASN A 154 6.31 -1.76 -22.73
CA ASN A 154 6.39 -2.97 -21.93
C ASN A 154 5.35 -2.89 -20.80
N PRO A 155 4.21 -3.60 -20.91
CA PRO A 155 3.16 -3.57 -19.89
C PRO A 155 3.65 -4.12 -18.55
N ASP A 156 4.62 -5.02 -18.51
CA ASP A 156 5.14 -5.59 -17.26
C ASP A 156 5.77 -4.52 -16.37
N VAL A 157 6.51 -3.56 -16.95
CA VAL A 157 7.10 -2.45 -16.19
C VAL A 157 6.04 -1.53 -15.62
N LEU A 158 4.95 -1.27 -16.36
CA LEU A 158 3.82 -0.49 -15.85
C LEU A 158 3.16 -1.20 -14.66
N ASP A 159 2.92 -2.50 -14.78
CA ASP A 159 2.33 -3.33 -13.72
C ASP A 159 3.21 -3.36 -12.48
N ASP A 160 4.53 -3.51 -12.63
CA ASP A 160 5.50 -3.52 -11.53
C ASP A 160 5.51 -2.19 -10.76
N VAL A 161 5.51 -1.06 -11.48
CA VAL A 161 5.47 0.27 -10.86
C VAL A 161 4.12 0.52 -10.19
N LEU A 162 3.00 0.20 -10.84
CA LEU A 162 1.67 0.32 -10.23
C LEU A 162 1.52 -0.55 -8.98
N ALA A 163 2.04 -1.77 -9.00
CA ALA A 163 2.06 -2.64 -7.84
C ALA A 163 2.88 -2.06 -6.68
N SER A 164 4.01 -1.39 -7.00
CA SER A 164 4.86 -0.74 -5.99
C SER A 164 4.18 0.43 -5.30
N ILE A 165 3.27 1.10 -6.00
CA ILE A 165 2.54 2.26 -5.50
C ILE A 165 1.25 1.82 -4.81
N SER A 166 0.61 0.74 -5.31
CA SER A 166 -0.70 0.24 -4.88
C SER A 166 -1.75 1.36 -4.81
N PRO A 167 -2.04 2.08 -5.93
CA PRO A 167 -2.91 3.23 -5.90
C PRO A 167 -4.34 2.82 -5.53
N CYS A 168 -4.98 3.61 -4.66
CA CYS A 168 -6.38 3.41 -4.30
C CYS A 168 -7.35 3.82 -5.42
N GLN A 169 -6.87 4.68 -6.34
CA GLN A 169 -7.59 5.15 -7.53
C GLN A 169 -6.62 5.39 -8.68
N THR A 170 -7.04 5.09 -9.91
CA THR A 170 -6.25 5.33 -11.12
C THR A 170 -7.11 5.98 -12.19
N ILE A 171 -6.59 7.05 -12.82
CA ILE A 171 -7.17 7.64 -14.03
C ILE A 171 -6.32 7.30 -15.24
N ILE A 172 -6.95 7.20 -16.41
CA ILE A 172 -6.28 6.76 -17.64
C ILE A 172 -6.87 7.50 -18.86
N ASN A 173 -6.04 7.70 -19.90
CA ASN A 173 -6.54 8.19 -21.18
C ASN A 173 -7.27 7.08 -21.96
N SER A 174 -8.07 7.43 -22.95
CA SER A 174 -8.91 6.51 -23.73
C SER A 174 -8.14 5.36 -24.40
N LYS A 175 -6.88 5.58 -24.80
CA LYS A 175 -6.01 4.55 -25.39
C LYS A 175 -5.49 3.51 -24.38
N GLY A 176 -5.50 3.83 -23.11
CA GLY A 176 -4.90 3.01 -22.06
C GLY A 176 -5.75 1.82 -21.58
N ASP A 177 -7.06 1.86 -21.82
CA ASP A 177 -8.02 0.90 -21.28
C ASP A 177 -7.66 -0.57 -21.59
N GLY A 178 -7.12 -0.86 -22.77
CA GLY A 178 -6.72 -2.20 -23.20
C GLY A 178 -5.42 -2.72 -22.56
N ILE A 179 -4.48 -1.80 -22.22
CA ILE A 179 -3.15 -2.18 -21.70
C ILE A 179 -3.23 -2.52 -20.20
N VAL A 180 -4.05 -1.80 -19.45
CA VAL A 180 -4.22 -2.00 -18.00
C VAL A 180 -5.21 -3.13 -17.68
N LEU A 181 -5.87 -3.68 -18.69
CA LEU A 181 -6.92 -4.71 -18.52
C LEU A 181 -6.41 -5.95 -17.78
N ASN A 182 -5.18 -6.40 -18.04
CA ASN A 182 -4.60 -7.58 -17.38
C ASN A 182 -4.41 -7.36 -15.88
N SER A 183 -3.96 -6.18 -15.47
CA SER A 183 -3.81 -5.81 -14.04
C SER A 183 -5.15 -5.69 -13.34
N VAL A 184 -6.19 -5.23 -14.04
CA VAL A 184 -7.56 -5.18 -13.52
C VAL A 184 -8.15 -6.58 -13.41
N MET A 185 -8.01 -7.43 -14.44
CA MET A 185 -8.54 -8.80 -14.44
C MET A 185 -7.89 -9.68 -13.39
N SER A 186 -6.60 -9.47 -13.09
CA SER A 186 -5.90 -10.17 -12.02
C SER A 186 -6.23 -9.65 -10.61
N GLY A 187 -7.12 -8.66 -10.49
CA GLY A 187 -7.49 -8.03 -9.21
C GLY A 187 -6.36 -7.17 -8.58
N ARG A 188 -5.26 -6.97 -9.30
CA ARG A 188 -4.09 -6.20 -8.83
C ARG A 188 -4.34 -4.70 -8.86
N LEU A 189 -5.19 -4.24 -9.75
CA LEU A 189 -5.58 -2.85 -9.88
C LEU A 189 -7.11 -2.74 -9.85
N LYS A 190 -7.64 -1.76 -9.09
CA LYS A 190 -9.05 -1.38 -9.21
C LYS A 190 -9.29 -0.84 -10.62
N ARG A 191 -10.49 -1.07 -11.19
CA ARG A 191 -10.81 -0.60 -12.53
C ARG A 191 -10.49 0.88 -12.67
N PRO A 192 -9.61 1.29 -13.61
CA PRO A 192 -9.25 2.68 -13.78
C PRO A 192 -10.44 3.48 -14.33
N GLU A 193 -10.47 4.75 -14.01
CA GLU A 193 -11.42 5.72 -14.54
C GLU A 193 -10.84 6.34 -15.81
N THR A 194 -11.54 6.21 -16.94
CA THR A 194 -11.17 6.92 -18.15
C THR A 194 -11.45 8.40 -17.96
N TYR A 195 -10.40 9.23 -18.08
CA TYR A 195 -10.49 10.67 -17.93
C TYR A 195 -10.32 11.38 -19.27
N PHE A 196 -10.66 12.65 -19.34
CA PHE A 196 -10.71 13.44 -20.59
C PHE A 196 -9.34 13.49 -21.28
N ASP A 197 -9.26 13.06 -22.54
CA ASP A 197 -8.01 13.04 -23.33
C ASP A 197 -7.36 14.43 -23.48
N TRP A 198 -8.15 15.52 -23.46
CA TRP A 198 -7.61 16.87 -23.51
C TRP A 198 -6.70 17.21 -22.32
N ALA A 199 -6.95 16.64 -21.14
CA ALA A 199 -6.14 16.85 -19.95
C ALA A 199 -4.75 16.18 -20.09
N PHE A 200 -4.66 15.09 -20.85
CA PHE A 200 -3.40 14.41 -21.16
C PHE A 200 -2.63 15.05 -22.34
N SER A 201 -3.18 16.04 -23.03
CA SER A 201 -2.43 16.71 -24.08
C SER A 201 -1.23 17.43 -23.49
N PHE A 202 -0.04 17.25 -24.09
CA PHE A 202 1.21 17.79 -23.54
C PHE A 202 1.13 19.30 -23.23
N ASP A 203 0.59 20.09 -24.15
CA ASP A 203 0.51 21.55 -23.99
C ASP A 203 -0.37 21.99 -22.80
N ASN A 204 -1.49 21.29 -22.58
CA ASN A 204 -2.36 21.58 -21.45
C ASN A 204 -1.75 21.05 -20.13
N ALA A 205 -1.21 19.83 -20.16
CA ALA A 205 -0.59 19.20 -19.01
C ALA A 205 0.62 20.02 -18.49
N GLU A 206 1.50 20.47 -19.39
CA GLU A 206 2.63 21.33 -19.05
C GLU A 206 2.17 22.65 -18.43
N LYS A 207 1.20 23.32 -19.04
CA LYS A 207 0.62 24.58 -18.49
C LYS A 207 0.03 24.37 -17.10
N THR A 208 -0.69 23.28 -16.89
CA THR A 208 -1.28 22.95 -15.59
C THR A 208 -0.19 22.74 -14.55
N LEU A 209 0.88 22.00 -14.87
CA LEU A 209 2.01 21.77 -13.96
C LEU A 209 2.78 23.07 -13.66
N LEU A 210 3.11 23.88 -14.68
CA LEU A 210 3.80 25.15 -14.48
C LEU A 210 3.01 26.10 -13.60
N LYS A 211 1.69 26.16 -13.79
CA LYS A 211 0.77 26.97 -12.96
C LYS A 211 0.73 26.44 -11.53
N GLN A 212 0.60 25.14 -11.33
CA GLN A 212 0.54 24.49 -10.00
C GLN A 212 1.81 24.74 -9.21
N LEU A 213 2.97 24.59 -9.83
CA LEU A 213 4.27 24.74 -9.17
C LEU A 213 4.75 26.22 -9.08
N GLY A 214 4.07 27.14 -9.73
CA GLY A 214 4.45 28.55 -9.76
C GLY A 214 5.79 28.82 -10.45
N VAL A 215 6.18 27.98 -11.42
CA VAL A 215 7.48 28.03 -12.10
C VAL A 215 7.31 28.32 -13.60
N LYS A 216 8.38 28.78 -14.26
CA LYS A 216 8.39 29.07 -15.70
C LYS A 216 8.88 27.88 -16.55
N THR A 217 9.56 26.90 -15.96
CA THR A 217 10.11 25.71 -16.62
C THR A 217 10.15 24.54 -15.66
N LEU A 218 10.07 23.33 -16.21
CA LEU A 218 10.17 22.07 -15.45
C LEU A 218 11.62 21.53 -15.34
N GLU A 219 12.61 22.24 -15.86
CA GLU A 219 14.02 21.84 -15.78
C GLU A 219 14.53 21.55 -14.35
N PRO A 220 14.18 22.35 -13.31
CA PRO A 220 14.62 22.09 -11.96
C PRO A 220 14.16 20.76 -11.37
N PHE A 221 13.12 20.15 -11.98
CA PHE A 221 12.55 18.87 -11.58
C PHE A 221 13.04 17.69 -12.42
N GLU A 222 14.05 17.90 -13.32
CA GLU A 222 14.64 16.87 -14.18
C GLU A 222 13.66 16.14 -15.10
N CYS A 223 12.52 16.75 -15.42
CA CYS A 223 11.45 16.13 -16.22
C CYS A 223 11.03 16.94 -17.47
N ALA A 224 11.71 18.06 -17.80
CA ALA A 224 11.30 18.94 -18.89
C ALA A 224 11.27 18.25 -20.28
N ASP A 225 12.11 17.24 -20.51
CA ASP A 225 12.17 16.40 -21.71
C ASP A 225 11.21 15.20 -21.68
N LYS A 226 10.55 14.93 -20.57
CA LYS A 226 9.72 13.74 -20.29
C LYS A 226 8.25 13.97 -20.63
N LYS A 227 7.95 13.96 -21.92
CA LYS A 227 6.62 14.34 -22.42
C LYS A 227 5.49 13.45 -21.95
N LEU A 228 5.72 12.14 -21.87
CA LEU A 228 4.68 11.19 -21.44
C LEU A 228 4.40 11.35 -19.93
N ALA A 229 5.45 11.52 -19.13
CA ALA A 229 5.32 11.76 -17.69
C ALA A 229 4.61 13.09 -17.41
N ILE A 230 4.94 14.16 -18.14
CA ILE A 230 4.28 15.47 -18.05
C ILE A 230 2.79 15.34 -18.37
N SER A 231 2.44 14.62 -19.46
CA SER A 231 1.04 14.39 -19.84
C SER A 231 0.26 13.69 -18.73
N ALA A 232 0.81 12.64 -18.12
CA ALA A 232 0.20 11.96 -16.99
C ALA A 232 0.09 12.86 -15.74
N GLY A 233 1.15 13.63 -15.43
CA GLY A 233 1.20 14.51 -14.27
C GLY A 233 0.22 15.68 -14.36
N GLY A 234 0.14 16.33 -15.52
CA GLY A 234 -0.81 17.42 -15.74
C GLY A 234 -2.27 16.97 -15.63
N ALA A 235 -2.59 15.81 -16.22
CA ALA A 235 -3.93 15.24 -16.09
C ALA A 235 -4.29 14.88 -14.63
N LEU A 236 -3.32 14.39 -13.86
CA LEU A 236 -3.52 14.10 -12.43
C LEU A 236 -3.82 15.36 -11.63
N VAL A 237 -3.03 16.43 -11.82
CA VAL A 237 -3.26 17.72 -11.15
C VAL A 237 -4.62 18.31 -11.54
N GLU A 238 -4.98 18.28 -12.82
CA GLU A 238 -6.30 18.74 -13.29
C GLU A 238 -7.44 17.98 -12.61
N TYR A 239 -7.34 16.65 -12.54
CA TYR A 239 -8.32 15.81 -11.85
C TYR A 239 -8.46 16.18 -10.37
N MET A 240 -7.33 16.34 -9.66
CA MET A 240 -7.33 16.73 -8.25
C MET A 240 -7.94 18.11 -8.01
N LEU A 241 -7.67 19.06 -8.90
CA LEU A 241 -8.26 20.42 -8.83
C LEU A 241 -9.78 20.40 -9.08
N GLN A 242 -10.23 19.64 -10.07
CA GLN A 242 -11.66 19.54 -10.40
C GLN A 242 -12.46 18.84 -9.30
N THR A 243 -11.91 17.78 -8.68
CA THR A 243 -12.58 17.04 -7.62
C THR A 243 -12.48 17.76 -6.29
N GLY A 244 -11.30 18.25 -5.92
CA GLY A 244 -11.06 18.94 -4.65
C GLY A 244 -11.68 20.32 -4.56
N LYS A 245 -11.82 21.04 -5.69
CA LYS A 245 -12.27 22.44 -5.79
C LYS A 245 -11.55 23.40 -4.84
N ARG A 246 -10.32 23.10 -4.47
CA ARG A 246 -9.50 23.84 -3.51
C ARG A 246 -8.05 23.91 -3.97
N ASP A 247 -7.27 24.74 -3.30
CA ASP A 247 -5.85 24.92 -3.56
C ASP A 247 -5.05 23.67 -3.17
N LEU A 248 -4.07 23.31 -4.02
CA LEU A 248 -3.12 22.20 -3.82
C LEU A 248 -1.71 22.73 -3.49
N SER A 249 -1.60 23.86 -2.79
CA SER A 249 -0.31 24.55 -2.55
C SER A 249 0.72 23.70 -1.82
N HIS A 250 0.32 22.64 -1.12
CA HIS A 250 1.22 21.66 -0.50
C HIS A 250 1.87 20.71 -1.54
N ILE A 251 1.31 20.60 -2.75
CA ILE A 251 1.91 19.88 -3.88
C ILE A 251 2.75 20.89 -4.68
N ASN A 252 3.95 21.17 -4.21
CA ASN A 252 4.83 22.20 -4.74
C ASN A 252 6.13 21.67 -5.33
N LYS A 253 6.33 20.36 -5.38
CA LYS A 253 7.51 19.68 -5.93
C LYS A 253 7.13 18.46 -6.74
N ILE A 254 7.89 18.22 -7.80
CA ILE A 254 7.86 16.98 -8.56
C ILE A 254 9.10 16.15 -8.18
N ASN A 255 8.90 14.87 -7.89
CA ASN A 255 9.97 13.90 -7.81
C ASN A 255 9.95 13.06 -9.10
N PHE A 256 10.88 13.31 -10.02
CA PHE A 256 11.02 12.47 -11.19
C PHE A 256 11.76 11.19 -10.82
N VAL A 257 11.09 10.06 -11.02
CA VAL A 257 11.61 8.73 -10.69
C VAL A 257 12.23 8.11 -11.92
N ARG A 258 13.53 7.78 -11.86
CA ARG A 258 14.26 7.14 -12.95
C ARG A 258 14.21 5.63 -12.80
N ASN A 259 14.17 4.88 -13.92
CA ASN A 259 14.15 3.41 -13.94
C ASN A 259 15.34 2.76 -13.22
N ASP A 260 16.48 3.46 -13.15
CA ASP A 260 17.73 2.98 -12.57
C ASP A 260 17.96 3.45 -11.12
N SER A 261 16.98 4.11 -10.52
CA SER A 261 17.14 4.69 -9.16
C SER A 261 16.96 3.67 -8.05
N PHE A 262 16.23 2.60 -8.29
CA PHE A 262 15.92 1.56 -7.30
C PHE A 262 15.76 0.18 -7.96
N MET A 263 15.89 -0.85 -7.14
CA MET A 263 15.67 -2.24 -7.55
C MET A 263 14.20 -2.44 -7.92
N LEU A 264 13.93 -2.91 -9.13
CA LEU A 264 12.58 -3.29 -9.54
C LEU A 264 12.27 -4.68 -8.97
N ILE A 265 11.13 -4.77 -8.31
CA ILE A 265 10.60 -6.02 -7.76
C ILE A 265 9.23 -6.24 -8.40
N ASP A 266 9.09 -7.33 -9.14
CA ASP A 266 7.83 -7.68 -9.77
C ASP A 266 6.75 -8.05 -8.74
N VAL A 267 5.49 -8.04 -9.19
CA VAL A 267 4.32 -8.31 -8.34
C VAL A 267 4.41 -9.68 -7.67
N ASN A 268 4.83 -10.71 -8.43
CA ASN A 268 4.92 -12.07 -7.92
C ASN A 268 6.02 -12.19 -6.87
N THR A 269 7.17 -11.55 -7.10
CA THR A 269 8.28 -11.52 -6.14
C THR A 269 7.89 -10.81 -4.84
N ARG A 270 7.14 -9.68 -4.89
CA ARG A 270 6.60 -9.01 -3.69
C ARG A 270 5.75 -9.95 -2.85
N ARG A 271 4.83 -10.66 -3.51
CA ARG A 271 3.93 -11.62 -2.89
C ARG A 271 4.69 -12.84 -2.35
N ASN A 272 5.58 -13.43 -3.15
CA ASN A 272 6.34 -14.63 -2.79
C ASN A 272 7.31 -14.40 -1.63
N LEU A 273 7.88 -13.21 -1.51
CA LEU A 273 8.76 -12.80 -0.41
C LEU A 273 7.98 -12.23 0.79
N GLU A 274 6.67 -12.08 0.70
CA GLU A 274 5.82 -11.54 1.75
C GLU A 274 6.35 -10.21 2.30
N LEU A 275 6.64 -9.27 1.40
CA LEU A 275 7.31 -8.02 1.76
C LEU A 275 6.46 -7.13 2.67
N THR A 276 5.19 -6.92 2.35
CA THR A 276 4.28 -6.02 3.09
C THR A 276 3.15 -6.76 3.80
N GLU A 277 2.73 -7.90 3.25
CA GLU A 277 1.64 -8.74 3.75
C GLU A 277 1.90 -10.22 3.45
N THR A 278 1.23 -11.11 4.20
CA THR A 278 1.37 -12.57 4.02
C THR A 278 0.56 -13.06 2.82
N MET A 279 1.07 -14.10 2.16
CA MET A 279 0.50 -14.65 0.91
C MET A 279 -0.91 -15.24 1.12
N HIS A 280 -1.16 -15.90 2.25
CA HIS A 280 -2.41 -16.61 2.50
C HIS A 280 -3.51 -15.74 3.11
N GLU A 281 -3.15 -14.88 4.06
CA GLU A 281 -4.14 -14.15 4.86
C GLU A 281 -4.20 -12.64 4.50
N GLY A 282 -3.28 -12.14 3.67
CA GLY A 282 -3.16 -10.71 3.37
C GLY A 282 -2.91 -9.85 4.61
N LYS A 283 -2.31 -10.44 5.67
CA LYS A 283 -2.06 -9.74 6.93
C LYS A 283 -0.64 -9.19 6.98
N ARG A 284 -0.50 -8.05 7.64
CA ARG A 284 0.81 -7.46 7.92
C ARG A 284 1.67 -8.34 8.85
N PHE A 285 1.06 -8.99 9.86
CA PHE A 285 1.77 -9.89 10.77
C PHE A 285 2.37 -11.07 10.01
N GLY A 286 3.67 -11.29 10.16
CA GLY A 286 4.40 -12.34 9.43
C GLY A 286 5.05 -11.87 8.14
N SER A 287 4.94 -10.57 7.76
CA SER A 287 5.63 -9.99 6.61
C SER A 287 6.99 -9.38 7.00
N LEU A 288 7.81 -9.05 6.00
CA LEU A 288 9.08 -8.33 6.23
C LEU A 288 8.83 -6.95 6.87
N LEU A 289 7.81 -6.24 6.40
CA LEU A 289 7.40 -4.95 6.94
C LEU A 289 7.01 -5.05 8.43
N TRP A 290 6.28 -6.08 8.83
CA TRP A 290 5.96 -6.30 10.25
C TRP A 290 7.22 -6.46 11.12
N LEU A 291 8.21 -7.18 10.62
CA LEU A 291 9.45 -7.41 11.33
C LEU A 291 10.26 -6.11 11.50
N LEU A 292 10.43 -5.38 10.40
CA LEU A 292 11.31 -4.21 10.32
C LEU A 292 10.68 -2.93 10.88
N ASP A 293 9.34 -2.80 10.89
CA ASP A 293 8.67 -1.60 11.38
C ASP A 293 8.60 -1.57 12.91
N LYS A 294 9.58 -0.87 13.48
CA LYS A 294 9.64 -0.43 14.88
C LYS A 294 9.66 1.11 14.95
N THR A 295 9.16 1.76 13.91
CA THR A 295 9.01 3.21 13.86
C THR A 295 8.06 3.70 14.96
N VAL A 296 8.27 4.94 15.38
CA VAL A 296 7.47 5.59 16.44
C VAL A 296 6.43 6.53 15.83
N THR A 297 6.72 7.10 14.64
CA THR A 297 5.85 8.05 13.95
C THR A 297 5.14 7.40 12.77
N SER A 298 3.93 7.89 12.45
CA SER A 298 3.17 7.44 11.27
C SER A 298 3.92 7.73 9.97
N MET A 299 4.62 8.87 9.91
CA MET A 299 5.46 9.25 8.78
C MET A 299 6.61 8.25 8.56
N GLY A 300 7.29 7.83 9.63
CA GLY A 300 8.31 6.78 9.57
C GLY A 300 7.76 5.44 9.10
N ALA A 301 6.55 5.08 9.53
CA ALA A 301 5.89 3.84 9.10
C ALA A 301 5.54 3.84 7.60
N ARG A 302 5.17 4.98 7.01
CA ARG A 302 4.99 5.14 5.56
C ARG A 302 6.32 5.04 4.82
N LEU A 303 7.35 5.70 5.33
CA LEU A 303 8.67 5.71 4.69
C LEU A 303 9.34 4.33 4.68
N ILE A 304 9.27 3.56 5.77
CA ILE A 304 9.87 2.22 5.82
C ILE A 304 9.21 1.27 4.81
N LYS A 305 7.89 1.36 4.63
CA LYS A 305 7.17 0.62 3.60
C LYS A 305 7.69 0.97 2.20
N ASN A 306 7.84 2.27 1.92
CA ASN A 306 8.39 2.76 0.66
C ASN A 306 9.83 2.25 0.43
N TRP A 307 10.68 2.22 1.46
CA TRP A 307 12.05 1.72 1.33
C TRP A 307 12.11 0.21 1.05
N ILE A 308 11.20 -0.58 1.62
CA ILE A 308 11.10 -2.02 1.34
C ILE A 308 10.64 -2.26 -0.10
N GLU A 309 9.70 -1.46 -0.58
CA GLU A 309 9.16 -1.57 -1.94
C GLU A 309 10.09 -1.03 -3.03
N LYS A 310 11.01 -0.12 -2.67
CA LYS A 310 11.96 0.52 -3.56
C LYS A 310 13.39 0.47 -2.99
N PRO A 311 14.03 -0.73 -2.96
CA PRO A 311 15.40 -0.87 -2.48
C PRO A 311 16.39 -0.08 -3.36
N LEU A 312 17.43 0.45 -2.76
CA LEU A 312 18.42 1.26 -3.47
C LEU A 312 19.35 0.40 -4.36
N VAL A 313 19.80 0.98 -5.47
CA VAL A 313 20.84 0.40 -6.34
C VAL A 313 22.14 1.19 -6.32
N SER A 314 22.26 2.18 -5.44
CA SER A 314 23.47 3.00 -5.26
C SER A 314 24.26 2.55 -4.03
N ALA A 315 25.43 1.97 -4.21
CA ALA A 315 26.31 1.53 -3.12
C ALA A 315 26.62 2.66 -2.13
N LYS A 316 26.78 3.89 -2.62
CA LYS A 316 27.04 5.09 -1.79
C LYS A 316 25.86 5.38 -0.86
N SER A 317 24.65 5.34 -1.39
CA SER A 317 23.42 5.62 -0.62
C SER A 317 23.12 4.50 0.38
N ILE A 318 23.34 3.24 -0.02
CA ILE A 318 23.20 2.07 0.86
C ILE A 318 24.18 2.16 2.03
N SER A 319 25.48 2.40 1.72
CA SER A 319 26.51 2.53 2.75
C SER A 319 26.24 3.69 3.71
N ALA A 320 25.67 4.80 3.22
CA ALA A 320 25.28 5.92 4.05
C ALA A 320 24.18 5.54 5.06
N ARG A 321 23.17 4.77 4.63
CA ARG A 321 22.13 4.24 5.55
C ARG A 321 22.73 3.24 6.55
N LEU A 322 23.55 2.28 6.08
CA LEU A 322 24.17 1.26 6.94
C LEU A 322 25.07 1.88 8.01
N ASN A 323 25.86 2.91 7.67
CA ASN A 323 26.69 3.63 8.63
C ASN A 323 25.85 4.37 9.68
N ALA A 324 24.76 5.00 9.26
CA ALA A 324 23.83 5.65 10.17
C ALA A 324 23.16 4.65 11.13
N VAL A 325 22.71 3.50 10.62
CA VAL A 325 22.15 2.40 11.45
C VAL A 325 23.19 1.90 12.45
N GLU A 326 24.45 1.73 12.04
CA GLU A 326 25.55 1.32 12.92
C GLU A 326 25.80 2.33 14.03
N ALA A 327 25.88 3.63 13.70
CA ALA A 327 26.09 4.68 14.71
C ALA A 327 24.96 4.69 15.75
N ILE A 328 23.70 4.52 15.31
CA ILE A 328 22.54 4.44 16.22
C ILE A 328 22.59 3.15 17.06
N ALA A 329 22.92 2.00 16.47
CA ALA A 329 22.97 0.73 17.17
C ALA A 329 24.08 0.66 18.24
N ASN A 330 25.18 1.34 18.01
CA ASN A 330 26.32 1.40 18.94
C ASN A 330 26.03 2.26 20.19
N ASP A 331 25.04 3.16 20.13
CA ASP A 331 24.69 4.05 21.23
C ASP A 331 23.24 3.79 21.69
N LYS A 332 23.08 2.77 22.50
CA LYS A 332 21.78 2.31 23.01
C LYS A 332 21.07 3.34 23.89
N GLU A 333 21.84 4.17 24.62
CA GLU A 333 21.27 5.18 25.50
C GLU A 333 20.61 6.30 24.68
N ASN A 334 21.35 6.89 23.74
CA ASN A 334 20.80 7.89 22.84
C ASN A 334 19.70 7.32 21.92
N LEU A 335 19.75 6.04 21.54
CA LEU A 335 18.65 5.38 20.84
C LEU A 335 17.35 5.38 21.68
N SER A 336 17.43 5.11 22.98
CA SER A 336 16.26 5.16 23.88
C SER A 336 15.71 6.59 24.00
N TYR A 337 16.58 7.59 24.18
CA TYR A 337 16.17 9.00 24.22
C TYR A 337 15.57 9.48 22.88
N LEU A 338 16.13 9.04 21.75
CA LEU A 338 15.58 9.35 20.44
C LEU A 338 14.17 8.79 20.29
N ARG A 339 13.95 7.53 20.63
CA ARG A 339 12.63 6.90 20.56
C ARG A 339 11.61 7.61 21.46
N GLU A 340 12.00 8.04 22.62
CA GLU A 340 11.13 8.78 23.53
C GLU A 340 10.79 10.17 22.96
N SER A 341 11.79 10.89 22.43
CA SER A 341 11.57 12.22 21.82
C SER A 341 10.66 12.17 20.59
N LEU A 342 10.74 11.10 19.79
CA LEU A 342 9.89 10.88 18.61
C LEU A 342 8.41 10.70 18.97
N ARG A 343 8.07 10.26 20.18
CA ARG A 343 6.66 10.12 20.62
C ARG A 343 5.92 11.45 20.69
N GLY A 344 6.64 12.54 20.87
CA GLY A 344 6.07 13.89 20.86
C GLY A 344 5.78 14.43 19.46
N ILE A 345 6.17 13.73 18.42
CA ILE A 345 5.98 14.15 17.02
C ILE A 345 4.66 13.61 16.50
N ARG A 346 3.78 14.52 16.03
CA ARG A 346 2.55 14.21 15.33
C ARG A 346 2.80 14.13 13.82
N ASP A 347 1.79 13.69 13.08
CA ASP A 347 1.88 13.59 11.61
C ASP A 347 1.87 14.96 10.94
N ILE A 348 3.01 15.63 10.97
CA ILE A 348 3.14 17.00 10.46
C ILE A 348 3.00 17.07 8.92
N GLU A 349 3.22 15.99 8.19
CA GLU A 349 2.95 15.93 6.75
C GLU A 349 1.44 16.11 6.49
N ARG A 350 0.62 15.28 7.10
CA ARG A 350 -0.84 15.33 6.94
C ARG A 350 -1.43 16.60 7.54
N LEU A 351 -0.88 17.07 8.65
CA LEU A 351 -1.29 18.35 9.24
C LEU A 351 -0.99 19.52 8.29
N SER A 352 0.16 19.53 7.64
CA SER A 352 0.52 20.54 6.64
C SER A 352 -0.42 20.53 5.42
N ALA A 353 -0.77 19.35 4.93
CA ALA A 353 -1.72 19.23 3.83
C ALA A 353 -3.11 19.76 4.21
N ARG A 354 -3.61 19.48 5.42
CA ARG A 354 -4.89 20.02 5.89
C ARG A 354 -4.89 21.55 6.04
N ILE A 355 -3.77 22.14 6.50
CA ILE A 355 -3.60 23.59 6.54
C ILE A 355 -3.69 24.19 5.14
N ALA A 356 -2.94 23.63 4.19
CA ALA A 356 -2.93 24.08 2.81
C ALA A 356 -4.33 23.97 2.19
N TYR A 357 -4.99 22.85 2.41
CA TYR A 357 -6.31 22.54 1.87
C TYR A 357 -7.47 23.31 2.53
N GLY A 358 -7.23 23.93 3.70
CA GLY A 358 -8.23 24.71 4.42
C GLY A 358 -9.26 23.87 5.21
N ASN A 359 -8.88 22.65 5.63
CA ASN A 359 -9.68 21.74 6.46
C ASN A 359 -9.13 21.62 7.88
N THR A 360 -8.42 22.65 8.35
CA THR A 360 -7.77 22.69 9.65
C THR A 360 -8.78 22.94 10.77
N ASN A 361 -8.58 22.28 11.88
CA ASN A 361 -9.34 22.47 13.11
C ASN A 361 -8.42 22.86 14.29
N PRO A 362 -8.95 23.34 15.44
CA PRO A 362 -8.12 23.76 16.56
C PRO A 362 -7.19 22.67 17.11
N ARG A 363 -7.60 21.40 17.10
CA ARG A 363 -6.75 20.27 17.52
C ARG A 363 -5.57 20.03 16.59
N ASP A 364 -5.75 20.27 15.30
CA ASP A 364 -4.67 20.16 14.32
C ASP A 364 -3.57 21.19 14.62
N ILE A 365 -3.96 22.42 14.95
CA ILE A 365 -3.03 23.48 15.29
C ILE A 365 -2.27 23.16 16.59
N ILE A 366 -2.97 22.63 17.62
CA ILE A 366 -2.30 22.16 18.84
C ILE A 366 -1.29 21.06 18.52
N SER A 367 -1.67 20.08 17.68
CA SER A 367 -0.78 18.99 17.27
C SER A 367 0.48 19.50 16.57
N ILE A 368 0.38 20.56 15.79
CA ILE A 368 1.54 21.25 15.19
C ILE A 368 2.39 21.88 16.30
N GLY A 369 1.76 22.60 17.23
CA GLY A 369 2.44 23.20 18.38
C GLY A 369 3.23 22.17 19.20
N GLU A 370 2.62 21.02 19.51
CA GLU A 370 3.26 19.89 20.19
C GLU A 370 4.48 19.40 19.40
N THR A 371 4.34 19.22 18.09
CA THR A 371 5.43 18.79 17.23
C THR A 371 6.56 19.81 17.22
N LEU A 372 6.29 21.10 17.01
CA LEU A 372 7.28 22.15 17.02
C LEU A 372 8.06 22.20 18.34
N LYS A 373 7.39 21.96 19.46
CA LYS A 373 8.00 21.87 20.79
C LYS A 373 8.90 20.64 20.96
N ALA A 374 8.59 19.53 20.28
CA ALA A 374 9.38 18.29 20.35
C ALA A 374 10.60 18.30 19.40
N LEU A 375 10.53 19.00 18.26
CA LEU A 375 11.57 19.03 17.24
C LEU A 375 12.97 19.40 17.74
N PRO A 376 13.16 20.41 18.63
CA PRO A 376 14.50 20.74 19.16
C PRO A 376 15.15 19.58 19.90
N LEU A 377 14.39 18.79 20.65
CA LEU A 377 14.90 17.63 21.36
C LEU A 377 15.29 16.52 20.40
N VAL A 378 14.44 16.18 19.40
CA VAL A 378 14.77 15.21 18.36
C VAL A 378 16.06 15.62 17.64
N LYS A 379 16.19 16.90 17.25
CA LYS A 379 17.37 17.45 16.59
C LYS A 379 18.63 17.33 17.44
N SER A 380 18.55 17.64 18.72
CA SER A 380 19.69 17.58 19.65
C SER A 380 20.16 16.15 19.88
N VAL A 381 19.24 15.22 20.14
CA VAL A 381 19.55 13.80 20.34
C VAL A 381 20.12 13.16 19.06
N ALA A 382 19.52 13.46 17.91
CA ALA A 382 20.03 12.95 16.62
C ALA A 382 21.47 13.39 16.33
N LYS A 383 21.91 14.56 16.80
CA LYS A 383 23.29 15.05 16.67
C LYS A 383 24.28 14.38 17.60
N CYS A 384 23.84 13.66 18.62
CA CYS A 384 24.75 12.93 19.52
C CYS A 384 25.33 11.67 18.86
N PHE A 385 24.71 11.13 17.81
CA PHE A 385 25.25 9.99 17.10
C PHE A 385 26.44 10.39 16.22
N ASP A 386 27.54 9.61 16.29
CA ASP A 386 28.76 9.85 15.53
C ASP A 386 28.64 9.42 14.06
N ASP A 387 27.76 10.11 13.32
CA ASP A 387 27.59 9.93 11.88
C ASP A 387 27.26 11.24 11.16
N LYS A 388 28.00 11.50 10.07
CA LYS A 388 27.87 12.74 9.29
C LYS A 388 26.53 12.84 8.57
N ASN A 389 25.93 11.73 8.16
CA ASN A 389 24.64 11.72 7.45
C ASN A 389 23.51 12.01 8.41
N ILE A 390 23.51 11.39 9.61
CA ILE A 390 22.52 11.71 10.65
C ILE A 390 22.62 13.19 11.02
N THR A 391 23.83 13.69 11.26
CA THR A 391 24.04 15.12 11.56
C THR A 391 23.54 16.03 10.44
N LYS A 392 23.79 15.67 9.17
CA LYS A 392 23.27 16.40 8.01
C LYS A 392 21.74 16.40 7.99
N ILE A 393 21.10 15.25 8.19
CA ILE A 393 19.63 15.11 8.24
C ILE A 393 19.08 15.92 9.43
N ALA A 394 19.66 15.81 10.61
CA ALA A 394 19.23 16.55 11.80
C ALA A 394 19.32 18.08 11.60
N ASN A 395 20.32 18.56 10.83
CA ASN A 395 20.44 19.98 10.53
C ASN A 395 19.30 20.52 9.65
N THR A 396 18.65 19.68 8.86
CA THR A 396 17.48 20.09 8.05
C THR A 396 16.20 20.24 8.86
N ILE A 397 16.16 19.78 10.11
CA ILE A 397 15.04 20.02 11.02
C ILE A 397 14.98 21.51 11.36
N VAL A 398 13.90 22.17 10.98
CA VAL A 398 13.61 23.56 11.30
C VAL A 398 12.90 23.61 12.65
N THR A 399 13.42 24.41 13.58
CA THR A 399 12.82 24.63 14.91
C THR A 399 12.28 26.05 15.00
N ASN A 400 11.06 26.20 15.48
CA ASN A 400 10.39 27.50 15.60
C ASN A 400 9.64 27.59 16.94
N ASP A 401 10.39 27.84 18.02
CA ASP A 401 9.82 27.91 19.37
C ASP A 401 8.80 29.06 19.50
N LYS A 402 9.05 30.19 18.81
CA LYS A 402 8.12 31.35 18.85
C LYS A 402 6.75 31.01 18.28
N LEU A 403 6.71 30.24 17.19
CA LEU A 403 5.46 29.80 16.60
C LEU A 403 4.74 28.81 17.51
N SER A 404 5.46 27.88 18.11
CA SER A 404 4.91 26.98 19.14
C SER A 404 4.31 27.74 20.32
N ASP A 405 5.05 28.68 20.88
CA ASP A 405 4.56 29.50 22.00
C ASP A 405 3.32 30.30 21.62
N LYS A 406 3.28 30.85 20.40
CA LYS A 406 2.11 31.57 19.88
C LYS A 406 0.88 30.68 19.77
N ILE A 407 1.06 29.44 19.26
CA ILE A 407 -0.03 28.47 19.15
C ILE A 407 -0.63 28.16 20.53
N PHE A 408 0.19 27.86 21.53
CA PHE A 408 -0.27 27.54 22.87
C PHE A 408 -0.81 28.75 23.64
N ALA A 409 -0.37 29.97 23.26
CA ALA A 409 -0.98 31.19 23.79
C ALA A 409 -2.38 31.45 23.18
N ALA A 410 -2.56 31.13 21.88
CA ALA A 410 -3.79 31.42 21.16
C ALA A 410 -4.89 30.36 21.38
N ILE A 411 -4.55 29.08 21.26
CA ILE A 411 -5.52 27.97 21.28
C ILE A 411 -5.56 27.31 22.65
N ASP A 412 -6.78 27.04 23.13
CA ASP A 412 -6.98 26.29 24.38
C ASP A 412 -6.66 24.81 24.14
N GLU A 413 -5.85 24.19 24.98
CA GLU A 413 -5.48 22.78 24.91
C GLU A 413 -6.69 21.82 25.00
N LYS A 414 -7.80 22.27 25.59
CA LYS A 414 -9.06 21.53 25.70
C LYS A 414 -10.02 21.78 24.53
N ALA A 415 -9.59 22.57 23.53
CA ALA A 415 -10.43 22.91 22.40
C ALA A 415 -10.95 21.65 21.66
N GLY A 416 -12.23 21.69 21.30
CA GLY A 416 -12.85 20.68 20.46
C GLY A 416 -12.35 20.74 19.01
N ALA A 417 -12.79 19.78 18.19
CA ALA A 417 -12.53 19.83 16.74
C ALA A 417 -13.50 20.78 16.00
N SER A 418 -14.63 21.18 16.61
CA SER A 418 -15.61 22.08 15.99
C SER A 418 -15.18 23.53 16.13
N ILE A 419 -15.13 24.25 15.01
CA ILE A 419 -14.94 25.72 14.98
C ILE A 419 -16.26 26.48 15.15
N LYS A 420 -17.40 25.80 14.85
CA LYS A 420 -18.72 26.49 14.77
C LYS A 420 -19.29 26.99 16.12
N ASP A 421 -18.90 26.29 17.18
CA ASP A 421 -19.46 26.58 18.52
C ASP A 421 -18.61 27.59 19.32
N GLY A 422 -17.47 28.02 18.75
CA GLY A 422 -16.53 28.92 19.45
C GLY A 422 -15.82 28.24 20.64
N GLN A 423 -15.28 29.05 21.55
CA GLN A 423 -14.62 28.65 22.80
C GLN A 423 -13.32 27.82 22.61
N PHE A 424 -12.61 28.04 21.51
CA PHE A 424 -11.33 27.39 21.23
C PHE A 424 -10.13 28.33 21.38
N ILE A 425 -10.33 29.65 21.41
CA ILE A 425 -9.27 30.63 21.72
C ILE A 425 -9.11 30.74 23.23
N ARG A 426 -7.86 30.73 23.71
CA ARG A 426 -7.50 30.83 25.13
C ARG A 426 -7.92 32.17 25.72
N GLU A 427 -8.45 32.17 26.98
CA GLU A 427 -8.75 33.37 27.71
C GLU A 427 -7.45 34.19 27.98
N GLY A 428 -7.48 35.49 27.74
CA GLY A 428 -6.32 36.38 27.85
C GLY A 428 -5.54 36.58 26.57
N PHE A 429 -5.87 35.92 25.46
CA PHE A 429 -5.18 36.10 24.18
C PHE A 429 -5.55 37.39 23.45
N ASP A 430 -6.87 37.71 23.38
CA ASP A 430 -7.38 38.96 22.81
C ASP A 430 -8.35 39.61 23.77
N LYS A 431 -8.07 40.88 24.15
CA LYS A 431 -8.86 41.64 25.12
C LYS A 431 -10.30 41.85 24.68
N ARG A 432 -10.56 42.07 23.40
CA ARG A 432 -11.89 42.29 22.84
C ARG A 432 -12.72 41.01 22.96
N LEU A 433 -12.11 39.86 22.72
CA LEU A 433 -12.76 38.58 22.89
C LEU A 433 -13.15 38.33 24.33
N ASP A 434 -12.25 38.65 25.26
CA ASP A 434 -12.53 38.52 26.70
C ASP A 434 -13.65 39.47 27.13
N GLU A 435 -13.73 40.68 26.59
CA GLU A 435 -14.82 41.64 26.82
C GLU A 435 -16.16 41.05 26.35
N TYR A 436 -16.23 40.47 25.13
CA TYR A 436 -17.46 39.83 24.63
C TYR A 436 -17.87 38.62 25.48
N ARG A 437 -16.93 37.77 25.88
CA ARG A 437 -17.21 36.64 26.76
C ARG A 437 -17.68 37.06 28.16
N ASN A 438 -17.11 38.14 28.71
CA ASN A 438 -17.54 38.69 30.00
C ASN A 438 -18.92 39.31 29.90
N ALA A 439 -19.23 40.02 28.82
CA ALA A 439 -20.56 40.55 28.59
C ALA A 439 -21.63 39.44 28.54
N LYS A 440 -21.31 38.27 28.00
CA LYS A 440 -22.17 37.08 28.04
C LYS A 440 -22.35 36.56 29.47
N LYS A 441 -21.25 36.43 30.23
CA LYS A 441 -21.29 35.98 31.65
C LYS A 441 -22.13 36.94 32.51
N GLU A 442 -21.90 38.24 32.38
CA GLU A 442 -22.67 39.28 33.09
C GLU A 442 -24.15 39.26 32.72
N GLY A 443 -24.47 39.09 31.42
CA GLY A 443 -25.83 38.95 30.93
C GLY A 443 -26.55 37.75 31.54
N THR A 444 -25.88 36.63 31.74
CA THR A 444 -26.43 35.44 32.40
C THR A 444 -26.73 35.70 33.87
N VAL A 445 -25.86 36.44 34.57
CA VAL A 445 -26.08 36.88 35.95
C VAL A 445 -27.26 37.85 36.03
N TRP A 446 -27.37 38.77 35.08
CA TRP A 446 -28.50 39.71 34.98
C TRP A 446 -29.83 39.00 34.74
N LEU A 447 -29.88 37.96 33.90
CA LEU A 447 -31.09 37.15 33.72
C LEU A 447 -31.52 36.47 35.03
N ALA A 448 -30.58 35.93 35.80
CA ALA A 448 -30.86 35.33 37.09
C ALA A 448 -31.38 36.38 38.10
N ASN A 449 -30.79 37.58 38.12
CA ASN A 449 -31.23 38.70 38.94
C ASN A 449 -32.61 39.23 38.51
N LEU A 450 -32.85 39.29 37.17
CA LEU A 450 -34.15 39.65 36.62
C LEU A 450 -35.24 38.66 37.06
N GLU A 451 -34.94 37.36 36.98
CA GLU A 451 -35.83 36.28 37.41
C GLU A 451 -36.18 36.43 38.89
N ALA A 452 -35.21 36.73 39.75
CA ALA A 452 -35.41 36.94 41.20
C ALA A 452 -36.22 38.20 41.46
N ALA A 453 -35.85 39.30 40.81
CA ALA A 453 -36.60 40.59 40.97
C ALA A 453 -38.04 40.49 40.47
N GLU A 454 -38.27 39.82 39.33
CA GLU A 454 -39.62 39.63 38.80
C GLU A 454 -40.45 38.68 39.67
N LYS A 455 -39.87 37.68 40.32
CA LYS A 455 -40.59 36.87 41.33
C LYS A 455 -41.02 37.68 42.53
N GLU A 456 -40.15 38.55 42.99
CA GLU A 456 -40.42 39.42 44.12
C GLU A 456 -41.47 40.49 43.77
N ASN A 457 -41.32 41.18 42.65
CA ASN A 457 -42.22 42.26 42.21
C ASN A 457 -43.60 41.74 41.80
N THR A 458 -43.73 40.56 41.23
CA THR A 458 -45.05 40.02 40.80
C THR A 458 -45.69 39.08 41.81
N GLY A 459 -44.90 38.53 42.75
CA GLY A 459 -45.36 37.50 43.68
C GLY A 459 -45.55 36.13 43.06
N ILE A 460 -45.20 35.95 41.82
CA ILE A 460 -45.32 34.69 41.04
C ILE A 460 -44.15 33.73 41.36
N LYS A 461 -44.37 32.80 42.27
CA LYS A 461 -43.30 31.89 42.77
C LYS A 461 -42.72 30.97 41.71
N ASN A 462 -43.50 30.54 40.71
CA ASN A 462 -43.13 29.60 39.68
C ASN A 462 -42.70 30.28 38.37
N LEU A 463 -42.44 31.60 38.40
CA LEU A 463 -41.87 32.31 37.26
C LEU A 463 -40.46 31.78 36.96
N LYS A 464 -40.16 31.49 35.69
CA LYS A 464 -38.85 31.08 35.22
C LYS A 464 -38.49 31.86 33.97
N VAL A 465 -37.24 32.29 33.88
CA VAL A 465 -36.66 32.78 32.63
C VAL A 465 -36.08 31.60 31.87
N GLY A 466 -36.44 31.42 30.61
CA GLY A 466 -36.00 30.37 29.73
C GLY A 466 -35.59 30.90 28.37
N TYR A 467 -34.91 30.09 27.60
CA TYR A 467 -34.47 30.38 26.22
C TYR A 467 -35.05 29.38 25.23
N ASN A 468 -35.45 29.87 24.06
CA ASN A 468 -35.89 29.04 22.95
C ASN A 468 -35.29 29.56 21.62
N LYS A 469 -34.70 28.73 20.80
CA LYS A 469 -34.04 29.12 19.52
C LYS A 469 -34.97 29.91 18.58
N ILE A 470 -36.30 29.71 18.64
CA ILE A 470 -37.25 30.35 17.73
C ILE A 470 -37.74 31.71 18.30
N PHE A 471 -37.91 31.80 19.63
CA PHE A 471 -38.59 32.95 20.28
C PHE A 471 -37.65 33.79 21.15
N GLY A 472 -36.36 33.34 21.31
CA GLY A 472 -35.39 34.00 22.18
C GLY A 472 -35.63 33.73 23.66
N TYR A 473 -35.22 34.66 24.52
CA TYR A 473 -35.49 34.59 25.96
C TYR A 473 -36.94 34.93 26.28
N TYR A 474 -37.52 34.19 27.23
CA TYR A 474 -38.90 34.36 27.65
C TYR A 474 -39.05 34.13 29.15
N ILE A 475 -40.07 34.75 29.72
CA ILE A 475 -40.57 34.53 31.08
C ILE A 475 -41.72 33.54 30.98
N GLU A 476 -41.58 32.36 31.59
CA GLU A 476 -42.64 31.36 31.65
C GLU A 476 -43.40 31.46 32.97
N VAL A 477 -44.72 31.60 32.89
CA VAL A 477 -45.63 31.64 34.00
C VAL A 477 -46.61 30.48 33.91
N SER A 478 -46.76 29.72 34.99
CA SER A 478 -47.73 28.64 35.08
C SER A 478 -49.19 29.14 34.96
N LYS A 479 -50.04 28.30 34.33
CA LYS A 479 -51.45 28.64 34.03
C LYS A 479 -52.24 29.09 35.26
N SER A 480 -51.90 28.60 36.44
CA SER A 480 -52.53 28.94 37.70
C SER A 480 -52.22 30.37 38.23
N GLN A 481 -51.26 31.06 37.66
CA GLN A 481 -50.75 32.35 38.08
C GLN A 481 -50.77 33.41 36.96
N VAL A 482 -51.41 33.09 35.82
CA VAL A 482 -51.52 34.01 34.68
C VAL A 482 -52.26 35.32 35.04
N ASP A 483 -53.22 35.28 35.94
CA ASP A 483 -54.00 36.48 36.42
C ASP A 483 -53.15 37.49 37.23
N MET A 484 -51.95 37.01 37.65
CA MET A 484 -51.04 37.91 38.44
C MET A 484 -50.00 38.58 37.50
N VAL A 485 -50.08 38.34 36.21
CA VAL A 485 -49.09 38.84 35.24
C VAL A 485 -49.31 40.36 35.02
N PRO A 486 -48.28 41.21 35.19
CA PRO A 486 -48.37 42.64 34.97
C PRO A 486 -48.66 43.04 33.53
N LEU A 487 -49.34 44.16 33.28
CA LEU A 487 -49.63 44.67 31.93
C LEU A 487 -48.37 44.92 31.03
N ARG A 488 -47.19 45.11 31.64
CA ARG A 488 -45.94 45.29 30.93
C ARG A 488 -45.41 44.02 30.23
N TYR A 489 -46.01 42.84 30.57
CA TYR A 489 -45.63 41.59 29.96
C TYR A 489 -46.35 41.40 28.62
N GLN A 490 -45.57 41.21 27.52
CA GLN A 490 -46.13 40.94 26.21
C GLN A 490 -46.16 39.43 25.99
N ARG A 491 -47.37 38.89 25.80
CA ARG A 491 -47.56 37.46 25.57
C ARG A 491 -47.00 37.07 24.22
N LYS A 492 -46.14 36.04 24.16
CA LYS A 492 -45.53 35.45 22.94
C LYS A 492 -46.12 34.11 22.57
N GLN A 493 -46.37 33.23 23.54
CA GLN A 493 -46.85 31.89 23.32
C GLN A 493 -47.71 31.38 24.47
N THR A 494 -48.75 30.62 24.14
CA THR A 494 -49.58 29.88 25.09
C THR A 494 -49.26 28.40 25.00
N LEU A 495 -49.00 27.77 26.15
CA LEU A 495 -48.71 26.35 26.30
C LEU A 495 -49.81 25.64 27.06
N VAL A 496 -49.87 24.31 27.04
CA VAL A 496 -50.83 23.51 27.79
C VAL A 496 -50.72 23.77 29.31
N GLY A 497 -49.50 23.99 29.83
CA GLY A 497 -49.19 24.19 31.25
C GLY A 497 -48.92 25.62 31.69
N GLY A 498 -48.85 26.60 30.78
CA GLY A 498 -48.47 27.98 31.14
C GLY A 498 -48.45 28.91 29.93
N GLU A 499 -48.01 30.14 30.15
CA GLU A 499 -47.83 31.14 29.09
C GLU A 499 -46.44 31.73 29.13
N ARG A 500 -45.92 32.12 27.97
CA ARG A 500 -44.60 32.73 27.77
C ARG A 500 -44.75 34.20 27.42
N TYR A 501 -43.99 35.00 28.11
CA TYR A 501 -44.02 36.46 28.01
C TYR A 501 -42.63 37.01 27.73
N VAL A 502 -42.59 38.25 27.25
CA VAL A 502 -41.38 39.03 27.06
C VAL A 502 -41.58 40.40 27.61
N THR A 503 -40.59 40.99 28.27
CA THR A 503 -40.55 42.36 28.72
C THR A 503 -39.54 43.14 27.91
N GLU A 504 -39.65 44.49 27.93
CA GLU A 504 -38.68 45.32 27.21
C GLU A 504 -37.26 45.17 27.77
N GLU A 505 -37.17 45.10 29.11
CA GLU A 505 -35.93 44.87 29.84
C GLU A 505 -35.26 43.49 29.45
N LEU A 506 -36.08 42.44 29.34
CA LEU A 506 -35.60 41.11 28.90
C LEU A 506 -35.08 41.16 27.46
N LYS A 507 -35.73 41.95 26.58
CA LYS A 507 -35.24 42.12 25.19
C LYS A 507 -33.90 42.86 25.08
N GLU A 508 -33.69 43.89 25.91
CA GLU A 508 -32.43 44.61 25.96
C GLU A 508 -31.29 43.71 26.42
N ILE A 509 -31.54 42.88 27.45
CA ILE A 509 -30.57 41.89 27.92
C ILE A 509 -30.29 40.83 26.84
N GLU A 510 -31.37 40.35 26.19
CA GLU A 510 -31.26 39.39 25.07
C GLU A 510 -30.36 39.93 23.97
N ASN A 511 -30.64 41.15 23.48
CA ASN A 511 -29.86 41.75 22.39
C ASN A 511 -28.37 41.89 22.77
N ARG A 512 -28.09 42.19 24.04
CA ARG A 512 -26.72 42.33 24.54
C ARG A 512 -26.01 40.98 24.65
N ILE A 513 -26.70 39.93 25.09
CA ILE A 513 -26.14 38.58 25.22
C ILE A 513 -25.90 37.98 23.83
N LEU A 514 -26.91 37.94 22.95
CA LEU A 514 -26.81 37.34 21.62
C LEU A 514 -25.82 38.08 20.75
N GLY A 515 -25.85 39.40 20.71
CA GLY A 515 -24.88 40.20 19.97
C GLY A 515 -23.44 40.00 20.45
N SER A 516 -23.23 39.83 21.78
CA SER A 516 -21.90 39.54 22.32
C SER A 516 -21.44 38.14 21.98
N GLU A 517 -22.34 37.14 21.93
CA GLU A 517 -22.05 35.77 21.55
C GLU A 517 -21.67 35.67 20.07
N GLU A 518 -22.45 36.27 19.19
CA GLU A 518 -22.17 36.32 17.73
C GLU A 518 -20.83 36.99 17.44
N ASN A 519 -20.59 38.18 18.04
CA ASN A 519 -19.33 38.90 17.88
C ASN A 519 -18.13 38.12 18.45
N ALA A 520 -18.30 37.35 19.53
CA ALA A 520 -17.26 36.52 20.09
C ALA A 520 -16.88 35.38 19.12
N VAL A 521 -17.86 34.67 18.55
CA VAL A 521 -17.61 33.60 17.58
C VAL A 521 -16.97 34.14 16.32
N GLU A 522 -17.47 35.28 15.79
CA GLU A 522 -16.89 35.91 14.61
C GLU A 522 -15.43 36.34 14.84
N LEU A 523 -15.11 36.94 15.98
CA LEU A 523 -13.74 37.31 16.32
C LEU A 523 -12.85 36.10 16.54
N GLU A 524 -13.36 35.03 17.17
CA GLU A 524 -12.61 33.75 17.30
C GLU A 524 -12.26 33.15 15.96
N LEU A 525 -13.21 33.14 15.00
CA LEU A 525 -12.97 32.66 13.65
C LEU A 525 -11.94 33.52 12.92
N ALA A 526 -12.00 34.84 13.07
CA ALA A 526 -11.01 35.73 12.45
C ALA A 526 -9.61 35.52 13.03
N ILE A 527 -9.45 35.37 14.34
CA ILE A 527 -8.17 35.07 15.00
C ILE A 527 -7.65 33.71 14.54
N PHE A 528 -8.52 32.70 14.40
CA PHE A 528 -8.17 31.39 13.94
C PHE A 528 -7.66 31.42 12.48
N GLU A 529 -8.37 32.11 11.59
CA GLU A 529 -7.99 32.25 10.19
C GLU A 529 -6.64 32.95 10.04
N ASP A 530 -6.40 34.05 10.81
CA ASP A 530 -5.11 34.73 10.84
C ASP A 530 -3.97 33.78 11.24
N LEU A 531 -4.20 32.92 12.24
CA LEU A 531 -3.22 31.92 12.67
C LEU A 531 -2.99 30.84 11.59
N VAL A 532 -4.06 30.37 10.93
CA VAL A 532 -3.95 29.42 9.81
C VAL A 532 -3.16 30.02 8.65
N GLN A 533 -3.40 31.28 8.30
CA GLN A 533 -2.65 31.97 7.23
C GLN A 533 -1.16 32.11 7.58
N GLU A 534 -0.82 32.38 8.83
CA GLU A 534 0.57 32.37 9.28
C GLU A 534 1.19 30.98 9.15
N LEU A 535 0.49 29.91 9.60
CA LEU A 535 0.97 28.54 9.49
C LEU A 535 1.18 28.13 8.03
N LYS A 536 0.36 28.60 7.08
CA LYS A 536 0.56 28.35 5.64
C LYS A 536 1.91 28.83 5.15
N THR A 537 2.46 29.91 5.68
CA THR A 537 3.79 30.40 5.29
C THR A 537 4.96 29.49 5.70
N HIS A 538 4.70 28.57 6.65
CA HIS A 538 5.71 27.66 7.21
C HIS A 538 5.57 26.21 6.69
N ILE A 539 4.67 25.93 5.73
CA ILE A 539 4.42 24.56 5.21
C ILE A 539 5.71 23.91 4.70
N ASP A 540 6.55 24.62 3.96
CA ASP A 540 7.80 24.08 3.45
C ASP A 540 8.76 23.67 4.57
N GLU A 541 8.84 24.44 5.64
CA GLU A 541 9.65 24.12 6.83
C GLU A 541 9.13 22.88 7.54
N PHE A 542 7.80 22.74 7.62
CA PHE A 542 7.14 21.57 8.23
C PHE A 542 7.42 20.31 7.41
N LEU A 543 7.26 20.35 6.09
CA LEU A 543 7.55 19.23 5.18
C LEU A 543 9.02 18.84 5.17
N GLN A 544 9.91 19.84 5.24
CA GLN A 544 11.35 19.59 5.36
C GLN A 544 11.68 18.88 6.68
N SER A 545 11.11 19.33 7.79
CA SER A 545 11.30 18.71 9.11
C SER A 545 10.68 17.32 9.18
N ALA A 546 9.50 17.13 8.59
CA ALA A 546 8.86 15.82 8.46
C ALA A 546 9.76 14.81 7.75
N LYS A 547 10.36 15.18 6.61
CA LYS A 547 11.27 14.33 5.84
C LYS A 547 12.54 13.94 6.63
N ALA A 548 13.05 14.84 7.45
CA ALA A 548 14.17 14.54 8.32
C ALA A 548 13.77 13.57 9.45
N VAL A 549 12.67 13.85 10.13
CA VAL A 549 12.16 13.04 11.24
C VAL A 549 11.84 11.62 10.80
N GLN A 550 11.08 11.45 9.71
CA GLN A 550 10.73 10.12 9.18
C GLN A 550 11.97 9.30 8.81
N THR A 551 13.00 9.95 8.23
CA THR A 551 14.26 9.29 7.88
C THR A 551 15.00 8.82 9.12
N ILE A 552 15.12 9.66 10.15
CA ILE A 552 15.73 9.30 11.43
C ILE A 552 14.93 8.17 12.11
N ASP A 553 13.61 8.21 12.03
CA ASP A 553 12.71 7.20 12.61
C ASP A 553 12.86 5.83 11.93
N VAL A 554 13.04 5.78 10.61
CA VAL A 554 13.32 4.51 9.91
C VAL A 554 14.70 3.98 10.27
N LEU A 555 15.73 4.83 10.33
CA LEU A 555 17.09 4.41 10.71
C LEU A 555 17.15 3.87 12.14
N GLN A 556 16.45 4.50 13.11
CA GLN A 556 16.34 3.97 14.46
C GLN A 556 15.55 2.66 14.51
N SER A 557 14.53 2.51 13.65
CA SER A 557 13.78 1.27 13.52
C SER A 557 14.69 0.10 13.11
N PHE A 558 15.51 0.28 12.08
CA PHE A 558 16.50 -0.71 11.65
C PHE A 558 17.52 -1.04 12.75
N ALA A 559 18.03 -0.03 13.45
CA ALA A 559 18.94 -0.22 14.57
C ALA A 559 18.28 -1.01 15.73
N THR A 560 17.03 -0.68 16.04
CA THR A 560 16.24 -1.40 17.06
C THR A 560 16.06 -2.89 16.72
N VAL A 561 15.71 -3.17 15.46
CA VAL A 561 15.54 -4.55 14.96
C VAL A 561 16.88 -5.30 14.97
N ALA A 562 17.96 -4.65 14.53
CA ALA A 562 19.30 -5.22 14.51
C ALA A 562 19.76 -5.64 15.90
N LEU A 563 19.58 -4.79 16.90
CA LEU A 563 19.92 -5.09 18.29
C LEU A 563 19.06 -6.20 18.90
N SER A 564 17.76 -6.20 18.60
CA SER A 564 16.82 -7.17 19.16
C SER A 564 17.02 -8.59 18.63
N ASN A 565 17.53 -8.72 17.37
CA ASN A 565 17.64 -10.00 16.67
C ASN A 565 19.09 -10.40 16.35
N ASN A 566 20.08 -9.69 16.86
CA ASN A 566 21.52 -9.92 16.60
C ASN A 566 21.84 -9.94 15.09
N TYR A 567 21.40 -8.93 14.37
CA TYR A 567 21.69 -8.76 12.95
C TYR A 567 23.03 -8.04 12.78
N VAL A 568 23.72 -8.34 11.69
CA VAL A 568 25.04 -7.77 11.38
C VAL A 568 24.97 -6.79 10.21
N LYS A 569 25.90 -5.86 10.18
CA LYS A 569 26.06 -4.91 9.07
C LYS A 569 26.57 -5.64 7.82
N PRO A 570 25.83 -5.66 6.69
CA PRO A 570 26.32 -6.21 5.44
C PRO A 570 27.31 -5.25 4.76
N VAL A 571 28.21 -5.80 3.94
CA VAL A 571 29.09 -5.01 3.06
C VAL A 571 28.47 -5.01 1.67
N VAL A 572 28.12 -3.82 1.17
CA VAL A 572 27.56 -3.62 -0.18
C VAL A 572 28.44 -2.65 -0.97
N SER A 573 28.91 -3.06 -2.14
CA SER A 573 29.81 -2.22 -2.95
C SER A 573 29.73 -2.58 -4.43
N ASP A 574 29.95 -1.62 -5.31
CA ASP A 574 30.05 -1.82 -6.76
C ASP A 574 31.21 -2.78 -7.16
N LYS A 575 32.19 -2.95 -6.28
CA LYS A 575 33.36 -3.81 -6.50
C LYS A 575 33.08 -5.27 -6.16
N ILE A 576 32.07 -5.53 -5.35
CA ILE A 576 31.66 -6.87 -4.95
C ILE A 576 30.84 -7.47 -6.09
N LYS A 577 31.26 -8.64 -6.58
CA LYS A 577 30.65 -9.34 -7.71
C LYS A 577 29.96 -10.65 -7.29
N HIS A 578 29.91 -10.89 -5.97
CA HIS A 578 29.36 -12.12 -5.40
C HIS A 578 28.33 -11.80 -4.30
N ILE A 579 27.53 -12.79 -3.94
CA ILE A 579 26.69 -12.84 -2.76
C ILE A 579 27.27 -13.90 -1.84
N SER A 580 27.91 -13.49 -0.76
CA SER A 580 28.50 -14.39 0.24
C SER A 580 27.84 -14.13 1.58
N ILE A 581 27.10 -15.11 2.10
CA ILE A 581 26.38 -15.02 3.37
C ILE A 581 26.85 -16.19 4.24
N LYS A 582 27.34 -15.89 5.43
CA LYS A 582 27.75 -16.91 6.41
C LYS A 582 26.71 -17.04 7.50
N ASN A 583 26.29 -18.26 7.77
CA ASN A 583 25.28 -18.58 8.77
C ASN A 583 24.02 -17.71 8.63
N GLY A 584 23.54 -17.54 7.41
CA GLY A 584 22.32 -16.81 7.11
C GLY A 584 21.10 -17.47 7.78
N ARG A 585 20.16 -16.64 8.26
CA ARG A 585 18.91 -17.07 8.90
C ARG A 585 17.72 -16.41 8.20
N HIS A 586 16.57 -17.07 8.20
CA HIS A 586 15.37 -16.49 7.60
C HIS A 586 14.75 -15.47 8.56
N PRO A 587 14.71 -14.17 8.21
CA PRO A 587 14.33 -13.12 9.16
C PRO A 587 12.95 -13.33 9.78
N ILE A 588 11.97 -13.67 8.95
CA ILE A 588 10.57 -13.79 9.38
C ILE A 588 10.36 -15.10 10.16
N VAL A 589 10.85 -16.24 9.63
CA VAL A 589 10.67 -17.56 10.27
C VAL A 589 11.32 -17.57 11.65
N GLU A 590 12.53 -17.02 11.79
CA GLU A 590 13.22 -16.89 13.08
C GLU A 590 12.42 -16.02 14.08
N ALA A 591 11.83 -14.91 13.60
CA ALA A 591 11.07 -14.00 14.46
C ALA A 591 9.73 -14.60 14.93
N VAL A 592 9.08 -15.41 14.12
CA VAL A 592 7.80 -16.08 14.43
C VAL A 592 8.03 -17.33 15.28
N ALA A 593 9.03 -18.14 14.96
CA ALA A 593 9.32 -19.44 15.61
C ALA A 593 10.20 -19.30 16.86
N LYS A 594 9.84 -18.43 17.80
CA LYS A 594 10.61 -18.11 19.01
C LYS A 594 11.03 -19.32 19.88
N SER A 595 10.38 -20.47 19.73
CA SER A 595 10.61 -21.67 20.54
C SER A 595 11.57 -22.69 19.91
N THR A 596 11.86 -22.58 18.62
CA THR A 596 12.74 -23.51 17.89
C THR A 596 13.90 -22.75 17.27
N ALA A 597 15.14 -23.20 17.56
CA ALA A 597 16.33 -22.60 16.95
C ALA A 597 16.32 -22.81 15.43
N PHE A 598 16.44 -21.73 14.68
CA PHE A 598 16.59 -21.76 13.23
C PHE A 598 17.96 -22.33 12.84
N VAL A 599 18.01 -23.24 11.86
CA VAL A 599 19.28 -23.79 11.37
C VAL A 599 19.88 -22.83 10.33
N PRO A 600 21.00 -22.18 10.62
CA PRO A 600 21.62 -21.23 9.72
C PRO A 600 22.30 -21.92 8.52
N ASN A 601 22.31 -21.26 7.37
CA ASN A 601 22.92 -21.78 6.14
C ASN A 601 23.86 -20.76 5.50
N ASP A 602 24.93 -21.29 4.90
CA ASP A 602 25.84 -20.49 4.09
C ASP A 602 25.34 -20.37 2.67
N THR A 603 25.67 -19.24 2.02
CA THR A 603 25.39 -19.00 0.60
C THR A 603 26.63 -18.38 -0.03
N ASN A 604 27.04 -18.89 -1.17
CA ASN A 604 28.09 -18.28 -1.97
C ASN A 604 27.68 -18.37 -3.44
N LEU A 605 27.34 -17.25 -4.05
CA LEU A 605 27.03 -17.08 -5.46
C LEU A 605 28.02 -16.09 -6.06
N ASP A 606 28.70 -16.47 -7.14
CA ASP A 606 29.66 -15.64 -7.85
C ASP A 606 29.40 -15.59 -9.36
N GLU A 607 30.20 -14.85 -10.12
CA GLU A 607 30.01 -14.71 -11.57
C GLU A 607 30.67 -15.85 -12.39
N LYS A 608 31.47 -16.73 -11.77
CA LYS A 608 32.36 -17.68 -12.50
C LYS A 608 32.11 -19.12 -12.11
N GLU A 609 32.38 -19.49 -10.86
CA GLU A 609 32.41 -20.87 -10.43
C GLU A 609 31.09 -21.39 -9.87
N ASN A 610 30.34 -20.52 -9.20
CA ASN A 610 29.08 -20.85 -8.53
C ASN A 610 28.00 -19.79 -8.80
N ARG A 611 27.64 -19.63 -10.05
CA ARG A 611 26.63 -18.67 -10.48
C ARG A 611 25.22 -19.21 -10.32
N CYS A 612 25.03 -20.50 -10.59
CA CYS A 612 23.77 -21.21 -10.46
C CYS A 612 23.92 -22.39 -9.49
N MET A 613 23.17 -22.34 -8.39
CA MET A 613 23.08 -23.43 -7.41
C MET A 613 21.84 -24.28 -7.72
N ILE A 614 22.03 -25.52 -8.19
CA ILE A 614 20.95 -26.50 -8.31
C ILE A 614 20.79 -27.19 -6.96
N ILE A 615 19.61 -27.06 -6.34
CA ILE A 615 19.32 -27.54 -4.99
C ILE A 615 18.34 -28.71 -5.08
N THR A 616 18.79 -29.92 -4.76
CA THR A 616 17.98 -31.13 -4.78
C THR A 616 17.56 -31.55 -3.36
N GLY A 617 16.48 -32.30 -3.26
CA GLY A 617 15.94 -32.83 -1.99
C GLY A 617 14.42 -32.68 -1.88
N PRO A 618 13.79 -33.27 -0.84
CA PRO A 618 12.33 -33.21 -0.66
C PRO A 618 11.80 -31.83 -0.28
N ASN A 619 10.54 -31.56 -0.61
CA ASN A 619 9.94 -30.22 -0.47
C ASN A 619 9.85 -29.73 0.99
N MET A 620 9.55 -30.61 1.94
CA MET A 620 9.45 -30.24 3.36
C MET A 620 10.80 -29.99 4.05
N ALA A 621 11.91 -30.22 3.37
CA ALA A 621 13.24 -30.09 3.96
C ALA A 621 13.71 -28.63 4.10
N GLY A 622 13.00 -27.64 3.51
CA GLY A 622 13.29 -26.21 3.67
C GLY A 622 14.03 -25.55 2.49
N LYS A 623 14.02 -26.14 1.29
CA LYS A 623 14.61 -25.54 0.07
C LYS A 623 14.09 -24.13 -0.20
N SER A 624 12.78 -23.99 -0.31
CA SER A 624 12.11 -22.73 -0.61
C SER A 624 12.35 -21.67 0.48
N THR A 625 12.40 -22.09 1.76
CA THR A 625 12.73 -21.21 2.89
C THR A 625 14.15 -20.68 2.79
N TYR A 626 15.12 -21.54 2.44
CA TYR A 626 16.50 -21.13 2.23
C TYR A 626 16.64 -20.14 1.05
N MET A 627 15.98 -20.39 -0.07
CA MET A 627 16.05 -19.50 -1.22
C MET A 627 15.43 -18.13 -0.92
N ARG A 628 14.26 -18.11 -0.26
CA ARG A 628 13.61 -16.86 0.19
C ARG A 628 14.51 -16.10 1.19
N GLN A 629 15.18 -16.80 2.09
CA GLN A 629 16.15 -16.22 3.01
C GLN A 629 17.24 -15.42 2.29
N VAL A 630 17.83 -15.99 1.22
CA VAL A 630 18.87 -15.32 0.45
C VAL A 630 18.34 -14.05 -0.24
N ALA A 631 17.15 -14.15 -0.84
CA ALA A 631 16.49 -13.00 -1.46
C ALA A 631 16.17 -11.89 -0.45
N LEU A 632 15.62 -12.25 0.73
CA LEU A 632 15.30 -11.29 1.79
C LEU A 632 16.56 -10.64 2.37
N ILE A 633 17.63 -11.37 2.60
CA ILE A 633 18.93 -10.83 3.07
C ILE A 633 19.49 -9.84 2.05
N THR A 634 19.43 -10.17 0.75
CA THR A 634 19.88 -9.28 -0.32
C THR A 634 19.05 -7.99 -0.36
N LEU A 635 17.74 -8.10 -0.25
CA LEU A 635 16.82 -6.96 -0.21
C LEU A 635 17.08 -6.10 1.04
N MET A 636 17.18 -6.71 2.22
CA MET A 636 17.47 -6.02 3.49
C MET A 636 18.78 -5.23 3.41
N ALA A 637 19.82 -5.79 2.81
CA ALA A 637 21.09 -5.10 2.60
C ALA A 637 20.92 -3.84 1.72
N GLN A 638 20.13 -3.94 0.64
CA GLN A 638 19.92 -2.83 -0.30
C GLN A 638 18.94 -1.76 0.19
N ILE A 639 18.07 -2.04 1.14
CA ILE A 639 17.30 -0.98 1.81
C ILE A 639 18.13 -0.24 2.87
N GLY A 640 19.33 -0.76 3.22
CA GLY A 640 20.20 -0.20 4.24
C GLY A 640 19.93 -0.73 5.66
N SER A 641 19.31 -1.91 5.78
CA SER A 641 19.11 -2.61 7.04
C SER A 641 20.25 -3.59 7.33
N PHE A 642 20.51 -3.87 8.60
CA PHE A 642 21.33 -5.01 8.99
C PHE A 642 20.61 -6.32 8.68
N VAL A 643 21.37 -7.41 8.56
CA VAL A 643 20.91 -8.70 8.05
C VAL A 643 21.09 -9.84 9.04
N PRO A 644 20.22 -10.86 9.04
CA PRO A 644 20.31 -12.04 9.91
C PRO A 644 21.39 -13.02 9.42
N ALA A 645 22.65 -12.72 9.70
CA ALA A 645 23.80 -13.54 9.36
C ALA A 645 24.95 -13.30 10.34
N ASP A 646 26.05 -14.09 10.27
CA ASP A 646 27.30 -13.78 10.96
C ASP A 646 28.16 -12.79 10.17
N SER A 647 28.11 -12.88 8.82
CA SER A 647 28.67 -11.89 7.91
C SER A 647 27.99 -11.98 6.56
N ALA A 648 27.89 -10.86 5.84
CA ALA A 648 27.33 -10.81 4.49
C ALA A 648 28.09 -9.80 3.62
N GLU A 649 28.50 -10.26 2.44
CA GLU A 649 29.03 -9.44 1.35
C GLU A 649 28.10 -9.58 0.15
N ILE A 650 27.50 -8.49 -0.30
CA ILE A 650 26.42 -8.53 -1.27
C ILE A 650 26.73 -7.62 -2.45
N SER A 651 26.72 -8.21 -3.67
CA SER A 651 26.80 -7.46 -4.91
C SER A 651 25.53 -6.64 -5.10
N LEU A 652 25.64 -5.49 -5.75
CA LEU A 652 24.48 -4.74 -6.17
C LEU A 652 23.61 -5.58 -7.11
N THR A 653 22.35 -5.70 -6.75
CA THR A 653 21.33 -6.43 -7.50
C THR A 653 20.34 -5.42 -8.06
N ASP A 654 20.08 -5.48 -9.36
CA ASP A 654 19.14 -4.59 -10.05
C ASP A 654 17.70 -5.08 -9.96
N ARG A 655 17.51 -6.42 -9.93
CA ARG A 655 16.20 -7.07 -9.82
C ARG A 655 16.32 -8.36 -9.01
N ILE A 656 15.28 -8.65 -8.26
CA ILE A 656 15.06 -9.97 -7.65
C ILE A 656 13.82 -10.55 -8.29
N PHE A 657 13.95 -11.75 -8.84
CA PHE A 657 12.83 -12.51 -9.38
C PHE A 657 12.62 -13.79 -8.57
N THR A 658 11.38 -14.08 -8.26
CA THR A 658 11.03 -15.32 -7.57
C THR A 658 9.91 -16.06 -8.28
N ARG A 659 10.13 -17.34 -8.54
CA ARG A 659 9.10 -18.29 -8.91
C ARG A 659 9.05 -19.38 -7.85
N VAL A 660 8.05 -19.31 -6.94
CA VAL A 660 7.91 -20.19 -5.78
C VAL A 660 6.46 -20.66 -5.66
N GLY A 661 6.23 -21.95 -5.85
CA GLY A 661 4.93 -22.60 -5.70
C GLY A 661 3.87 -22.16 -6.74
N ALA A 662 2.93 -23.05 -7.07
CA ALA A 662 1.77 -22.70 -7.87
C ALA A 662 0.66 -22.17 -6.93
N SER A 663 0.20 -20.94 -7.14
CA SER A 663 -1.12 -20.52 -6.67
C SER A 663 -2.09 -20.76 -7.81
N ASP A 664 -3.13 -21.58 -7.58
CA ASP A 664 -4.23 -21.71 -8.54
C ASP A 664 -4.94 -20.36 -8.64
N ASP A 665 -4.73 -19.65 -9.73
CA ASP A 665 -5.52 -18.46 -10.05
C ASP A 665 -6.71 -18.87 -10.91
N ILE A 666 -7.75 -19.33 -10.23
CA ILE A 666 -9.00 -19.80 -10.85
C ILE A 666 -9.70 -18.64 -11.60
N THR A 667 -9.42 -17.39 -11.24
CA THR A 667 -10.10 -16.21 -11.78
C THR A 667 -9.77 -15.94 -13.25
N LEU A 668 -8.59 -16.31 -13.71
CA LEU A 668 -8.16 -16.10 -15.11
C LEU A 668 -8.44 -17.29 -16.03
N GLY A 669 -8.92 -18.44 -15.51
CA GLY A 669 -9.19 -19.64 -16.31
C GLY A 669 -7.93 -20.24 -16.98
N GLN A 670 -6.73 -19.86 -16.56
CA GLN A 670 -5.47 -20.38 -17.08
C GLN A 670 -5.03 -21.62 -16.29
N SER A 671 -4.41 -22.58 -16.97
CA SER A 671 -3.84 -23.72 -16.27
C SER A 671 -2.61 -23.28 -15.44
N THR A 672 -2.36 -23.94 -14.32
CA THR A 672 -1.20 -23.69 -13.45
C THR A 672 0.12 -23.73 -14.22
N PHE A 673 0.22 -24.61 -15.23
CA PHE A 673 1.37 -24.69 -16.09
C PHE A 673 1.54 -23.46 -16.99
N MET A 674 0.43 -22.92 -17.54
CA MET A 674 0.48 -21.70 -18.36
C MET A 674 0.92 -20.48 -17.53
N VAL A 675 0.40 -20.33 -16.31
CA VAL A 675 0.81 -19.27 -15.38
C VAL A 675 2.31 -19.39 -15.08
N GLU A 676 2.78 -20.61 -14.80
CA GLU A 676 4.21 -20.88 -14.58
C GLU A 676 5.08 -20.47 -15.78
N MET A 677 4.67 -20.82 -16.99
CA MET A 677 5.42 -20.49 -18.20
C MET A 677 5.44 -18.98 -18.48
N VAL A 678 4.37 -18.26 -18.20
CA VAL A 678 4.33 -16.80 -18.31
C VAL A 678 5.28 -16.15 -17.30
N GLU A 679 5.30 -16.62 -16.05
CA GLU A 679 6.24 -16.11 -15.03
C GLU A 679 7.70 -16.37 -15.46
N VAL A 680 8.03 -17.58 -15.91
CA VAL A 680 9.38 -17.93 -16.39
C VAL A 680 9.75 -17.07 -17.61
N ALA A 681 8.85 -16.86 -18.55
CA ALA A 681 9.10 -16.02 -19.71
C ALA A 681 9.36 -14.56 -19.31
N THR A 682 8.60 -14.01 -18.36
CA THR A 682 8.84 -12.67 -17.81
C THR A 682 10.22 -12.57 -17.17
N ILE A 683 10.64 -13.58 -16.40
CA ILE A 683 11.97 -13.64 -15.78
C ILE A 683 13.06 -13.64 -16.85
N LEU A 684 13.00 -14.57 -17.83
CA LEU A 684 14.02 -14.71 -18.86
C LEU A 684 14.16 -13.47 -19.75
N ASN A 685 13.05 -12.78 -20.05
CA ASN A 685 13.05 -11.58 -20.87
C ASN A 685 13.57 -10.31 -20.15
N ASN A 686 13.48 -10.27 -18.82
CA ASN A 686 13.79 -9.07 -18.04
C ASN A 686 15.03 -9.21 -17.12
N ALA A 687 15.56 -10.41 -16.93
CA ALA A 687 16.72 -10.65 -16.09
C ALA A 687 18.02 -10.16 -16.75
N THR A 688 18.95 -9.68 -15.93
CA THR A 688 20.30 -9.24 -16.33
C THR A 688 21.36 -10.04 -15.58
N ASP A 689 22.64 -9.83 -15.91
CA ASP A 689 23.79 -10.40 -15.19
C ASP A 689 23.89 -9.97 -13.72
N LYS A 690 23.19 -8.87 -13.33
CA LYS A 690 23.11 -8.36 -11.96
C LYS A 690 21.90 -8.86 -11.19
N SER A 691 20.99 -9.56 -11.85
CA SER A 691 19.76 -10.04 -11.22
C SER A 691 20.00 -11.24 -10.30
N LEU A 692 19.13 -11.42 -9.31
CA LEU A 692 19.05 -12.60 -8.46
C LEU A 692 17.77 -13.38 -8.78
N LEU A 693 17.92 -14.62 -9.24
CA LEU A 693 16.81 -15.49 -9.61
C LEU A 693 16.59 -16.57 -8.56
N ILE A 694 15.34 -16.71 -8.13
CA ILE A 694 14.87 -17.74 -7.20
C ILE A 694 13.82 -18.59 -7.92
N LEU A 695 14.22 -19.76 -8.39
CA LEU A 695 13.39 -20.64 -9.21
C LEU A 695 13.12 -21.95 -8.47
N ASP A 696 11.86 -22.20 -8.13
CA ASP A 696 11.45 -23.36 -7.35
C ASP A 696 10.51 -24.26 -8.17
N GLU A 697 10.95 -25.49 -8.42
CA GLU A 697 10.18 -26.54 -9.07
C GLU A 697 9.64 -26.19 -10.47
N ILE A 698 10.47 -25.67 -11.35
CA ILE A 698 10.10 -25.38 -12.74
C ILE A 698 9.80 -26.70 -13.50
N GLY A 699 8.70 -26.71 -14.27
CA GLY A 699 8.31 -27.84 -15.11
C GLY A 699 7.44 -28.89 -14.40
N ARG A 700 6.92 -28.61 -13.19
CA ARG A 700 6.11 -29.57 -12.43
C ARG A 700 4.69 -29.75 -12.98
N GLY A 701 4.17 -28.76 -13.69
CA GLY A 701 2.77 -28.74 -14.16
C GLY A 701 2.48 -29.54 -15.44
N THR A 702 3.47 -30.31 -15.96
CA THR A 702 3.35 -31.08 -17.22
C THR A 702 3.95 -32.49 -17.10
N SER A 703 4.12 -33.22 -18.23
CA SER A 703 4.76 -34.53 -18.19
C SER A 703 6.22 -34.41 -17.71
N THR A 704 6.75 -35.47 -17.07
CA THR A 704 8.10 -35.45 -16.50
C THR A 704 9.17 -35.10 -17.55
N ILE A 705 9.04 -35.64 -18.76
CA ILE A 705 10.02 -35.42 -19.85
C ILE A 705 9.95 -33.97 -20.34
N ASP A 706 8.74 -33.44 -20.57
CA ASP A 706 8.56 -32.04 -21.01
C ASP A 706 9.07 -31.08 -19.92
N GLY A 707 8.69 -31.33 -18.65
CA GLY A 707 9.11 -30.52 -17.52
C GLY A 707 10.62 -30.48 -17.33
N LEU A 708 11.27 -31.64 -17.40
CA LEU A 708 12.72 -31.75 -17.35
C LEU A 708 13.39 -31.02 -18.53
N SER A 709 12.88 -31.19 -19.76
CA SER A 709 13.43 -30.54 -20.95
C SER A 709 13.36 -29.00 -20.85
N ILE A 710 12.22 -28.46 -20.34
CA ILE A 710 12.06 -27.03 -20.12
C ILE A 710 13.00 -26.53 -19.02
N ALA A 711 13.05 -27.21 -17.86
CA ALA A 711 13.93 -26.84 -16.77
C ALA A 711 15.41 -26.83 -17.17
N TRP A 712 15.84 -27.85 -17.97
CA TRP A 712 17.17 -27.93 -18.53
C TRP A 712 17.48 -26.72 -19.42
N ALA A 713 16.63 -26.45 -20.41
CA ALA A 713 16.78 -25.33 -21.33
C ALA A 713 16.79 -23.95 -20.60
N VAL A 714 15.97 -23.78 -19.56
CA VAL A 714 15.95 -22.56 -18.73
C VAL A 714 17.30 -22.36 -18.03
N ILE A 715 17.88 -23.43 -17.45
CA ILE A 715 19.20 -23.33 -16.79
C ILE A 715 20.28 -23.00 -17.80
N GLU A 716 20.24 -23.63 -19.01
CA GLU A 716 21.18 -23.32 -20.07
C GLU A 716 21.12 -21.86 -20.52
N GLU A 717 19.89 -21.32 -20.73
CA GLU A 717 19.68 -19.93 -21.12
C GLU A 717 20.20 -18.95 -20.04
N ILE A 718 19.89 -19.22 -18.79
CA ILE A 718 20.38 -18.40 -17.67
C ILE A 718 21.90 -18.45 -17.58
N SER A 719 22.49 -19.64 -17.72
CA SER A 719 23.94 -19.84 -17.57
C SER A 719 24.77 -19.33 -18.74
N ARG A 720 24.29 -19.47 -19.99
CA ARG A 720 25.03 -19.09 -21.19
C ARG A 720 24.81 -17.66 -21.62
N ASN A 721 23.57 -17.18 -21.55
CA ASN A 721 23.16 -15.91 -22.17
C ASN A 721 22.91 -14.81 -21.17
N ILE A 722 22.17 -15.07 -20.07
CA ILE A 722 21.79 -14.04 -19.09
C ILE A 722 22.92 -13.77 -18.08
N GLY A 723 23.50 -14.81 -17.52
CA GLY A 723 24.58 -14.69 -16.54
C GLY A 723 24.12 -14.31 -15.11
N ALA A 724 22.83 -14.39 -14.80
CA ALA A 724 22.26 -14.04 -13.51
C ALA A 724 22.66 -15.01 -12.39
N LYS A 725 22.81 -14.51 -11.17
CA LYS A 725 22.98 -15.33 -9.96
C LYS A 725 21.67 -16.05 -9.65
N THR A 726 21.71 -17.39 -9.57
CA THR A 726 20.51 -18.22 -9.56
C THR A 726 20.53 -19.27 -8.45
N LEU A 727 19.43 -19.38 -7.73
CA LEU A 727 19.10 -20.51 -6.87
C LEU A 727 17.95 -21.28 -7.54
N PHE A 728 18.23 -22.52 -7.93
CA PHE A 728 17.29 -23.37 -8.65
C PHE A 728 16.97 -24.62 -7.83
N ALA A 729 15.80 -24.67 -7.22
CA ALA A 729 15.35 -25.87 -6.52
C ALA A 729 14.57 -26.78 -7.47
N THR A 730 14.85 -28.06 -7.40
CA THR A 730 14.23 -29.06 -8.28
C THR A 730 14.10 -30.43 -7.59
N HIS A 731 13.17 -31.21 -8.10
CA HIS A 731 13.03 -32.63 -7.80
C HIS A 731 13.58 -33.54 -8.96
N PHE A 732 13.95 -32.91 -10.08
CA PHE A 732 14.61 -33.64 -11.20
C PHE A 732 16.07 -33.85 -10.86
N HIS A 733 16.45 -35.12 -10.60
CA HIS A 733 17.81 -35.50 -10.26
C HIS A 733 18.75 -35.40 -11.46
N GLU A 734 18.22 -35.56 -12.66
CA GLU A 734 18.92 -35.48 -13.93
C GLU A 734 19.56 -34.09 -14.16
N LEU A 735 18.97 -33.03 -13.65
CA LEU A 735 19.54 -31.69 -13.73
C LEU A 735 20.89 -31.56 -13.01
N SER A 736 21.22 -32.50 -12.12
CA SER A 736 22.55 -32.54 -11.49
C SER A 736 23.71 -32.83 -12.46
N GLU A 737 23.44 -33.40 -13.63
CA GLU A 737 24.44 -33.63 -14.67
C GLU A 737 24.96 -32.32 -15.28
N LEU A 738 24.20 -31.26 -15.19
CA LEU A 738 24.57 -29.92 -15.69
C LEU A 738 25.84 -29.35 -15.05
N GLU A 739 26.21 -29.76 -13.85
CA GLU A 739 27.46 -29.35 -13.21
C GLU A 739 28.70 -29.68 -13.99
N GLY A 740 28.68 -30.78 -14.74
CA GLY A 740 29.81 -31.20 -15.62
C GLY A 740 29.78 -30.61 -17.03
N VAL A 741 28.67 -29.98 -17.42
CA VAL A 741 28.37 -29.51 -18.78
C VAL A 741 28.39 -28.00 -18.90
N LEU A 742 27.93 -27.30 -17.87
CA LEU A 742 27.79 -25.83 -17.85
C LEU A 742 28.75 -25.20 -16.84
N ASP A 743 29.46 -24.18 -17.29
CA ASP A 743 30.31 -23.37 -16.41
C ASP A 743 29.47 -22.56 -15.43
N GLY A 744 29.90 -22.51 -14.17
CA GLY A 744 29.22 -21.77 -13.10
C GLY A 744 27.98 -22.47 -12.51
N VAL A 745 27.68 -23.69 -12.91
CA VAL A 745 26.62 -24.51 -12.32
C VAL A 745 27.20 -25.45 -11.25
N LYS A 746 26.57 -25.49 -10.08
CA LYS A 746 27.00 -26.31 -8.94
C LYS A 746 25.81 -26.95 -8.24
N ASN A 747 26.01 -28.25 -7.87
CA ASN A 747 24.99 -29.04 -7.18
C ASN A 747 25.07 -28.92 -5.69
N PHE A 748 23.90 -28.76 -5.07
CA PHE A 748 23.70 -28.74 -3.64
C PHE A 748 22.54 -29.63 -3.24
N GLN A 749 22.57 -30.12 -2.01
CA GLN A 749 21.50 -30.93 -1.46
C GLN A 749 21.16 -30.51 -0.01
N ILE A 750 19.96 -30.82 0.40
CA ILE A 750 19.59 -30.73 1.82
C ILE A 750 20.03 -31.97 2.55
N LEU A 751 20.73 -31.81 3.66
CA LEU A 751 21.12 -32.92 4.52
C LEU A 751 19.91 -33.56 5.18
N ILE A 752 19.84 -34.88 5.03
CA ILE A 752 18.84 -35.72 5.65
C ILE A 752 19.57 -36.80 6.44
N LYS A 753 19.11 -37.10 7.65
CA LYS A 753 19.64 -38.17 8.48
C LYS A 753 18.54 -39.18 8.80
N GLU A 754 18.82 -40.42 8.55
CA GLU A 754 17.95 -41.54 8.96
C GLU A 754 18.35 -41.99 10.37
N ILE A 755 17.41 -41.93 11.30
CA ILE A 755 17.62 -42.35 12.72
C ILE A 755 16.50 -43.31 13.07
N GLY A 756 16.86 -44.59 13.31
CA GLY A 756 15.87 -45.59 13.73
C GLY A 756 14.77 -45.87 12.73
N GLY A 757 15.03 -45.73 11.44
CA GLY A 757 14.03 -45.91 10.37
C GLY A 757 13.12 -44.67 10.12
N THR A 758 13.35 -43.59 10.87
CA THR A 758 12.63 -42.31 10.69
C THR A 758 13.57 -41.26 10.09
N ILE A 759 13.05 -40.47 9.16
CA ILE A 759 13.82 -39.41 8.52
C ILE A 759 13.75 -38.14 9.38
N VAL A 760 14.94 -37.56 9.58
CA VAL A 760 15.10 -36.25 10.24
C VAL A 760 15.72 -35.28 9.23
N PHE A 761 15.01 -34.19 8.93
CA PHE A 761 15.51 -33.10 8.13
C PHE A 761 16.43 -32.23 8.96
N LEU A 762 17.69 -32.11 8.53
CA LEU A 762 18.68 -31.28 9.23
C LEU A 762 18.62 -29.81 8.77
N HIS A 763 17.83 -29.51 7.76
CA HIS A 763 17.66 -28.16 7.18
C HIS A 763 19.00 -27.48 6.77
N LYS A 764 20.05 -28.25 6.54
CA LYS A 764 21.38 -27.76 6.15
C LYS A 764 21.63 -28.05 4.68
N ILE A 765 21.99 -27.00 3.94
CA ILE A 765 22.38 -27.06 2.51
C ILE A 765 23.88 -27.33 2.42
N VAL A 766 24.26 -28.34 1.65
CA VAL A 766 25.67 -28.75 1.43
C VAL A 766 25.94 -29.09 -0.03
N ARG A 767 27.20 -29.07 -0.44
CA ARG A 767 27.63 -29.50 -1.76
C ARG A 767 27.29 -30.96 -2.01
N GLY A 768 26.83 -31.28 -3.21
CA GLY A 768 26.51 -32.62 -3.69
C GLY A 768 25.11 -32.72 -4.27
N SER A 769 24.77 -33.84 -4.86
CA SER A 769 23.42 -34.15 -5.36
C SER A 769 22.75 -35.19 -4.49
N ALA A 770 21.46 -35.10 -4.28
CA ALA A 770 20.66 -36.10 -3.58
C ALA A 770 20.52 -37.33 -4.49
N SER A 771 20.90 -38.51 -4.01
CA SER A 771 20.84 -39.77 -4.75
C SER A 771 19.52 -40.53 -4.60
N LYS A 772 18.64 -40.07 -3.68
CA LYS A 772 17.36 -40.75 -3.38
C LYS A 772 16.24 -39.72 -3.27
N SER A 773 15.07 -40.06 -3.76
CA SER A 773 13.83 -39.35 -3.46
C SER A 773 13.24 -39.86 -2.16
N PHE A 774 12.74 -38.96 -1.29
CA PHE A 774 12.18 -39.30 0.01
C PHE A 774 10.66 -39.04 0.06
N GLY A 775 10.00 -39.10 -1.11
CA GLY A 775 8.56 -38.80 -1.22
C GLY A 775 7.67 -39.72 -0.39
N ILE A 776 7.98 -41.01 -0.34
CA ILE A 776 7.17 -42.02 0.39
C ILE A 776 7.36 -41.83 1.90
N GLU A 777 8.55 -41.51 2.34
CA GLU A 777 8.87 -41.24 3.74
C GLU A 777 8.20 -39.95 4.23
N VAL A 778 8.16 -38.93 3.39
CA VAL A 778 7.40 -37.71 3.68
C VAL A 778 5.90 -37.98 3.77
N ALA A 779 5.38 -38.85 2.90
CA ALA A 779 3.99 -39.28 2.95
C ALA A 779 3.66 -40.03 4.26
N GLU A 780 4.59 -40.85 4.75
CA GLU A 780 4.48 -41.52 6.05
C GLU A 780 4.45 -40.53 7.20
N LEU A 781 5.32 -39.51 7.19
CA LEU A 781 5.34 -38.41 8.18
C LEU A 781 4.08 -37.56 8.14
N ALA A 782 3.48 -37.38 6.97
CA ALA A 782 2.22 -36.65 6.78
C ALA A 782 0.99 -37.45 7.28
N GLY A 783 1.16 -38.69 7.74
CA GLY A 783 0.08 -39.53 8.29
C GLY A 783 -0.69 -40.36 7.28
N ILE A 784 -0.14 -40.60 6.08
CA ILE A 784 -0.77 -41.53 5.13
C ILE A 784 -0.81 -42.92 5.74
N PRO A 785 -1.92 -43.70 5.58
CA PRO A 785 -2.08 -45.00 6.16
C PRO A 785 -0.92 -45.98 5.83
N LYS A 786 -0.42 -46.71 6.80
CA LYS A 786 0.75 -47.59 6.66
C LYS A 786 0.64 -48.62 5.54
N ASN A 787 -0.56 -49.15 5.25
CA ASN A 787 -0.79 -50.07 4.15
C ASN A 787 -0.51 -49.42 2.76
N VAL A 788 -0.86 -48.15 2.59
CA VAL A 788 -0.59 -47.40 1.37
C VAL A 788 0.91 -47.15 1.23
N VAL A 789 1.57 -46.71 2.30
CA VAL A 789 3.03 -46.47 2.33
C VAL A 789 3.80 -47.75 2.02
N THR A 790 3.43 -48.89 2.61
CA THR A 790 4.07 -50.21 2.37
C THR A 790 3.88 -50.62 0.91
N ARG A 791 2.69 -50.39 0.34
CA ARG A 791 2.42 -50.70 -1.08
C ARG A 791 3.25 -49.79 -2.01
N ALA A 792 3.32 -48.49 -1.68
CA ALA A 792 4.13 -47.52 -2.44
C ALA A 792 5.62 -47.91 -2.45
N LYS A 793 6.18 -48.33 -1.30
CA LYS A 793 7.58 -48.83 -1.21
C LYS A 793 7.80 -50.07 -2.08
N THR A 794 6.82 -50.96 -2.17
CA THR A 794 6.89 -52.16 -3.02
C THR A 794 6.88 -51.79 -4.50
N ILE A 795 5.99 -50.85 -4.91
CA ILE A 795 5.89 -50.38 -6.28
C ILE A 795 7.19 -49.68 -6.70
N MET A 796 7.73 -48.81 -5.83
CA MET A 796 8.97 -48.10 -6.08
C MET A 796 10.11 -49.04 -6.40
N ARG A 797 10.30 -50.12 -5.58
CA ARG A 797 11.33 -51.14 -5.84
C ARG A 797 11.15 -51.83 -7.19
N GLN A 798 9.89 -52.15 -7.55
CA GLN A 798 9.63 -52.80 -8.86
C GLN A 798 9.97 -51.88 -10.03
N LEU A 799 9.73 -50.58 -9.89
CA LEU A 799 10.09 -49.58 -10.92
C LEU A 799 11.61 -49.38 -11.02
N GLU A 800 12.32 -49.28 -9.91
CA GLU A 800 13.77 -49.22 -9.85
C GLU A 800 14.43 -50.46 -10.47
N GLU A 801 13.90 -51.66 -10.26
CA GLU A 801 14.38 -52.88 -10.87
C GLU A 801 14.19 -52.92 -12.41
N ILE A 802 13.11 -52.27 -12.89
CA ILE A 802 12.87 -52.16 -14.35
C ILE A 802 13.84 -51.19 -14.96
N ASP A 803 14.15 -50.07 -14.34
CA ASP A 803 15.11 -49.08 -14.84
C ASP A 803 16.56 -49.62 -14.82
N ILE A 804 16.98 -50.34 -13.75
CA ILE A 804 18.27 -50.98 -13.65
C ILE A 804 18.45 -52.05 -14.76
N ASN A 805 17.38 -52.80 -15.07
CA ASN A 805 17.44 -53.81 -16.12
C ASN A 805 17.50 -53.16 -17.52
N ARG A 806 16.96 -51.96 -17.73
CA ARG A 806 17.16 -51.17 -18.98
C ARG A 806 18.60 -50.71 -19.12
N ASP A 807 19.20 -50.17 -18.06
CA ASP A 807 20.58 -49.68 -18.06
C ASP A 807 21.60 -50.84 -18.21
N THR A 808 21.35 -51.99 -17.55
CA THR A 808 22.26 -53.18 -17.69
C THR A 808 22.21 -53.78 -19.07
N ASN A 809 21.08 -53.75 -19.75
CA ASN A 809 21.01 -54.22 -21.15
C ASN A 809 21.71 -53.25 -22.09
N SER A 810 21.71 -51.94 -21.84
CA SER A 810 22.49 -50.97 -22.61
C SER A 810 24.00 -51.09 -22.38
N ILE A 811 24.44 -51.37 -21.16
CA ILE A 811 25.85 -51.59 -20.79
C ILE A 811 26.41 -52.93 -21.34
N MET A 812 25.62 -54.00 -21.39
CA MET A 812 26.02 -55.24 -21.99
C MET A 812 26.19 -55.20 -23.53
N MET A 813 25.45 -54.30 -24.20
CA MET A 813 25.65 -54.08 -25.65
C MET A 813 26.90 -53.26 -25.97
N THR A 814 27.35 -52.37 -25.07
CA THR A 814 28.59 -51.58 -25.27
C THR A 814 29.88 -52.34 -24.96
N ALA A 815 29.85 -53.49 -24.31
CA ALA A 815 31.05 -54.29 -23.98
C ALA A 815 31.59 -55.16 -25.14
N LYS A 816 30.95 -55.15 -26.30
CA LYS A 816 31.43 -55.83 -27.50
C LYS A 816 31.73 -54.90 -28.67
N GLY A 817 32.82 -54.12 -28.59
CA GLY A 817 33.44 -53.50 -29.78
C GLY A 817 33.61 -51.98 -29.68
N GLY A 818 34.88 -51.61 -29.52
CA GLY A 818 35.39 -50.26 -29.28
C GLY A 818 34.94 -49.19 -30.24
N LYS A 819 34.65 -48.06 -29.62
CA LYS A 819 34.88 -46.63 -29.90
C LYS A 819 33.90 -45.86 -29.09
N GLN A 820 34.43 -45.01 -28.20
CA GLN A 820 33.63 -44.06 -27.45
C GLN A 820 32.76 -43.21 -28.38
N LYS A 821 31.47 -43.43 -28.41
CA LYS A 821 30.47 -42.47 -28.87
C LYS A 821 29.79 -41.88 -27.61
N GLN A 822 29.84 -40.59 -27.52
CA GLN A 822 29.12 -39.78 -26.59
C GLN A 822 27.64 -40.18 -26.60
N ILE A 823 27.11 -40.68 -25.48
CA ILE A 823 25.70 -41.10 -25.36
C ILE A 823 24.87 -39.81 -25.26
N SER A 824 24.20 -39.47 -26.35
CA SER A 824 23.13 -38.48 -26.37
C SER A 824 21.89 -39.11 -25.78
N LEU A 825 21.22 -38.42 -24.84
CA LEU A 825 19.97 -38.84 -24.17
C LEU A 825 18.78 -38.95 -25.15
N PHE A 826 19.00 -38.63 -26.43
CA PHE A 826 18.03 -38.66 -27.52
C PHE A 826 18.56 -39.51 -28.69
N ASP A 827 18.97 -40.76 -28.47
CA ASP A 827 19.10 -41.67 -29.58
C ASP A 827 17.74 -42.16 -30.05
N GLU A 828 17.40 -41.76 -31.26
CA GLU A 828 16.26 -42.28 -32.02
C GLU A 828 16.27 -43.81 -31.96
N ARG A 829 15.08 -44.39 -31.65
CA ARG A 829 14.85 -45.83 -31.67
C ARG A 829 15.43 -46.41 -32.97
N SER A 830 16.44 -47.24 -32.82
CA SER A 830 17.02 -47.96 -33.96
C SER A 830 15.91 -48.75 -34.68
N ASP A 831 15.87 -48.59 -35.99
CA ASP A 831 14.95 -49.22 -36.96
C ASP A 831 15.20 -50.78 -37.12
N ASP A 832 15.65 -51.45 -36.08
CA ASP A 832 15.95 -52.89 -36.12
C ASP A 832 14.81 -53.78 -35.57
N ASN A 833 13.58 -53.28 -35.62
CA ASN A 833 12.46 -54.17 -35.44
C ASN A 833 12.21 -54.98 -36.70
N GLU A 834 12.41 -56.30 -36.63
CA GLU A 834 12.25 -57.23 -37.72
C GLU A 834 10.91 -57.06 -38.45
N ILE A 835 9.87 -56.63 -37.73
CA ILE A 835 8.56 -56.33 -38.26
C ILE A 835 8.63 -55.14 -39.22
N VAL A 836 9.33 -54.08 -38.86
CA VAL A 836 9.49 -52.86 -39.67
C VAL A 836 10.31 -53.16 -40.93
N LYS A 837 11.29 -54.04 -40.81
CA LYS A 837 12.12 -54.44 -41.93
C LYS A 837 11.33 -55.24 -42.94
N ILE A 838 10.50 -56.19 -42.50
CA ILE A 838 9.61 -56.98 -43.39
C ILE A 838 8.58 -56.07 -44.08
N LEU A 839 8.04 -55.09 -43.38
CA LEU A 839 7.10 -54.13 -43.96
C LEU A 839 7.76 -53.19 -44.95
N LYS A 840 8.98 -52.72 -44.71
CA LYS A 840 9.74 -51.87 -45.65
C LYS A 840 10.20 -52.68 -46.94
N ASP A 841 10.53 -53.91 -46.75
CA ASP A 841 11.01 -54.77 -47.86
C ASP A 841 9.87 -55.39 -48.69
N THR A 842 8.63 -55.32 -48.27
CA THR A 842 7.47 -55.87 -49.00
C THR A 842 6.96 -54.86 -50.02
N ASN A 843 7.14 -55.15 -51.27
CA ASN A 843 6.64 -54.36 -52.38
C ASN A 843 5.17 -54.75 -52.68
N ILE A 844 4.23 -53.91 -52.14
CA ILE A 844 2.80 -54.15 -52.14
C ILE A 844 2.19 -54.29 -53.55
N GLU A 845 2.77 -53.62 -54.52
CA GLU A 845 2.28 -53.68 -55.92
C GLU A 845 2.48 -55.08 -56.62
N ASN A 846 3.37 -55.87 -56.06
CA ASN A 846 3.72 -57.19 -56.64
C ASN A 846 3.28 -58.40 -55.79
N VAL A 847 2.51 -58.17 -54.73
CA VAL A 847 2.09 -59.24 -53.83
C VAL A 847 0.62 -59.66 -54.09
N SER A 848 0.39 -60.92 -54.33
CA SER A 848 -0.93 -61.49 -54.51
C SER A 848 -1.73 -61.45 -53.14
N PRO A 849 -3.05 -61.42 -53.16
CA PRO A 849 -3.89 -61.39 -51.92
C PRO A 849 -3.56 -62.54 -50.97
N VAL A 850 -3.20 -63.74 -51.45
CA VAL A 850 -2.86 -64.87 -50.61
C VAL A 850 -1.48 -64.69 -49.95
N GLN A 851 -0.52 -64.13 -50.68
CA GLN A 851 0.75 -63.75 -50.10
C GLN A 851 0.72 -62.65 -49.13
N ALA A 852 -0.12 -61.62 -49.39
CA ALA A 852 -0.35 -60.52 -48.45
C ALA A 852 -0.91 -61.04 -47.12
N PHE A 853 -1.86 -61.95 -47.14
CA PHE A 853 -2.43 -62.55 -45.94
C PHE A 853 -1.40 -63.42 -45.19
N ALA A 854 -0.52 -64.15 -45.90
CA ALA A 854 0.57 -64.96 -45.28
C ALA A 854 1.58 -64.02 -44.56
N ILE A 855 1.96 -62.88 -45.18
CA ILE A 855 2.87 -61.89 -44.61
C ILE A 855 2.19 -61.26 -43.41
N LEU A 856 0.90 -60.97 -43.47
CA LEU A 856 0.16 -60.35 -42.30
C LEU A 856 0.06 -61.33 -41.13
N LEU A 857 -0.09 -62.62 -41.38
CA LEU A 857 -0.04 -63.67 -40.34
C LEU A 857 1.32 -63.76 -39.68
N ASP A 858 2.40 -63.75 -40.46
CA ASP A 858 3.79 -63.79 -39.93
C ASP A 858 4.14 -62.56 -39.14
N LEU A 859 3.72 -61.36 -39.57
CA LEU A 859 3.87 -60.10 -38.85
C LEU A 859 3.10 -60.09 -37.53
N LYS A 860 1.88 -60.70 -37.54
CA LYS A 860 1.08 -60.81 -36.33
C LYS A 860 1.70 -61.76 -35.31
N ASP A 861 2.12 -62.94 -35.76
CA ASP A 861 2.83 -63.92 -34.92
C ASP A 861 4.15 -63.38 -34.34
N LYS A 862 4.83 -62.52 -35.05
CA LYS A 862 6.03 -61.84 -34.56
C LYS A 862 5.71 -60.70 -33.60
N ALA A 863 4.58 -60.00 -33.80
CA ALA A 863 4.11 -58.96 -32.90
C ALA A 863 3.58 -59.54 -31.57
N ASP A 864 2.89 -60.72 -31.62
CA ASP A 864 2.41 -61.42 -30.43
C ASP A 864 3.54 -62.03 -29.57
N LYS A 865 4.78 -62.17 -30.15
CA LYS A 865 6.01 -62.65 -29.47
C LYS A 865 6.91 -61.51 -28.95
N LEU A 866 6.62 -60.24 -29.24
CA LEU A 866 7.28 -59.06 -28.73
C LEU A 866 6.59 -58.59 -27.45
#